data_42fd6d22d9f4fef18eeba946567b620c
#
_entry.id   42fd6d22d9f4fef18eeba946567b620c
#
_cell.length_a   1.000
_cell.length_b   1.000
_cell.length_c   1.000
_cell.angle_alpha   90.00
_cell.angle_beta   90.00
_cell.angle_gamma   90.00
#
_symmetry.space_group_name_H-M   'P 1'
#
loop_
_entity.id
_entity.type
_entity.pdbx_description
1 polymer ?
#
loop_
_entity_poly.entity_id
_entity_poly.type
_entity_poly.pdbx_seq_one_letter_code
_entity_poly.pdbx_strand_id
1 'polypeptide(L)'
;MNYKKIIVGFALSLACLSVQQAGAETFSKSKKKENVTAATSINWADASGKVSYSINATTAPVVKIALRMFSNDMKAVTGNEAKEKFGANIQIYQLNQLTNKEFSAVEKLGAPLHKFITAKDAFYIGTRKGKIIVIGSDARGTAYAIMELSRMAGVSPMAGWNDLKPQTRQNLSTQVGTEKIEIPRIEFRGLALNGSKWMNQKNYSQLARLMLRLRANTLWQVDGKHEAAYNKAVVDSFDICIAENYKVTEITGKKHKKKHKKTLENVKMICAGNQMQLENVSPALVLEMLNNRDYLETKSEHREKSHRSEMHHDEDCAWIANVTNPKMVSLQLAMISDLAWNGEALQGGISSYLQNWLSSLFGNVAAKKIKPLMEEYYRLTSIRQPAFMAMPYGDTEFHSGEFGNELERYLYAYDLLKTKTVNLERTLPADQRDGFFEIVKYPIFSAALIAEKELEAQEARDIARPGLFPNDDEAKASAAVSLNAFNTLKQLNAYYLKLGKGKWSSIIATDGAEMQAPQLPGTLSSKDIKLLMQDAFDRNQDLQPLVTFSKHITAKNAYDWTNAFQAPAAKDGTAEKIQLKPLLGHSNNAVKLPKGAILRYRFVSSSIGDARFTLATIPSYLPNEKNMRVSVSIDGAEPVICQMKEDYNSKEWKMNHWRGQALKSFYVTLLDGYHTVEIKALDDNIIVDQWVLDFDVDREYYVFPVTR
;
A
#
# COMPACT_ATOMS: atom_id res chain seq x y z
N MET A 1 11.55 -23.87 51.76
CA MET A 1 13.02 -24.08 51.65
C MET A 1 13.56 -23.11 50.61
N ASN A 2 14.46 -22.27 51.10
CA ASN A 2 15.12 -21.21 50.33
C ASN A 2 16.07 -21.77 49.28
N TYR A 3 16.07 -21.17 48.08
CA TYR A 3 17.29 -21.00 47.29
C TYR A 3 17.37 -19.60 46.68
N LYS A 4 18.29 -18.84 47.28
CA LYS A 4 18.79 -17.56 46.78
C LYS A 4 20.00 -17.78 45.87
N LYS A 5 20.09 -16.92 44.85
CA LYS A 5 21.30 -16.40 44.22
C LYS A 5 22.20 -17.32 43.40
N ILE A 6 22.33 -17.00 42.10
CA ILE A 6 23.64 -16.69 41.48
C ILE A 6 23.41 -15.66 40.38
N ILE A 7 23.97 -14.46 40.57
CA ILE A 7 24.21 -13.43 39.57
C ILE A 7 25.61 -13.71 39.03
N VAL A 8 25.76 -13.89 37.73
CA VAL A 8 27.06 -13.77 37.07
C VAL A 8 26.94 -12.72 36.01
N GLY A 9 27.60 -11.60 36.24
CA GLY A 9 27.75 -10.52 35.30
C GLY A 9 28.76 -10.86 34.20
N PHE A 10 28.42 -10.51 32.97
CA PHE A 10 29.41 -10.36 31.90
C PHE A 10 29.46 -8.89 31.52
N ALA A 11 30.53 -8.24 31.93
CA ALA A 11 30.97 -6.96 31.42
C ALA A 11 31.76 -7.23 30.12
N LEU A 12 31.29 -6.70 29.01
CA LEU A 12 32.09 -6.63 27.81
C LEU A 12 32.57 -5.17 27.61
N SER A 13 33.89 -5.06 27.69
CA SER A 13 34.69 -3.87 27.51
C SER A 13 34.60 -3.33 26.07
N LEU A 14 34.21 -2.05 25.93
CA LEU A 14 34.47 -1.27 24.74
C LEU A 14 35.96 -0.87 24.74
N ALA A 15 36.71 -1.32 23.74
CA ALA A 15 38.02 -0.80 23.42
C ALA A 15 37.89 0.42 22.50
N CYS A 16 38.08 1.61 23.06
CA CYS A 16 38.35 2.83 22.26
C CYS A 16 39.82 2.81 21.84
N LEU A 17 40.07 2.78 20.54
CA LEU A 17 41.37 3.10 19.96
C LEU A 17 41.47 4.61 19.79
N SER A 18 42.20 5.23 20.70
CA SER A 18 42.71 6.58 20.57
C SER A 18 44.05 6.55 19.84
N VAL A 19 44.13 7.16 18.69
CA VAL A 19 45.41 7.49 18.03
C VAL A 19 45.84 8.85 18.55
N GLN A 20 46.89 8.86 19.35
CA GLN A 20 47.65 10.06 19.68
C GLN A 20 48.56 10.42 18.52
N GLN A 21 48.47 11.64 18.03
CA GLN A 21 49.57 12.30 17.32
C GLN A 21 50.06 13.47 18.17
N ALA A 22 51.29 13.31 18.61
CA ALA A 22 52.11 14.41 19.15
C ALA A 22 52.81 15.13 17.98
N GLY A 23 52.87 16.41 18.04
CA GLY A 23 53.72 17.17 17.09
C GLY A 23 53.61 18.67 17.20
N ALA A 24 54.53 19.25 17.97
CA ALA A 24 55.22 20.53 17.81
C ALA A 24 54.40 21.85 17.70
N GLU A 25 54.54 22.64 18.75
CA GLU A 25 54.25 24.05 18.83
C GLU A 25 55.17 24.87 17.88
N THR A 26 54.57 25.75 17.11
CA THR A 26 55.22 26.96 16.66
C THR A 26 54.26 28.14 16.81
N PHE A 27 54.61 29.03 17.72
CA PHE A 27 53.93 30.31 17.92
C PHE A 27 54.10 31.19 16.68
N SER A 28 52.97 31.56 16.04
CA SER A 28 52.90 32.70 15.16
C SER A 28 51.67 33.53 15.53
N LYS A 29 51.94 34.75 16.04
CA LYS A 29 50.91 35.78 16.22
C LYS A 29 50.35 36.19 14.86
N SER A 30 49.12 35.85 14.56
CA SER A 30 48.38 36.48 13.47
C SER A 30 46.98 36.87 13.94
N LYS A 31 46.60 38.06 13.52
CA LYS A 31 45.41 38.83 13.82
C LYS A 31 44.13 37.98 13.80
N LYS A 32 43.29 38.08 14.84
CA LYS A 32 41.91 37.65 14.84
C LYS A 32 41.17 38.22 13.62
N LYS A 33 41.01 37.43 12.58
CA LYS A 33 39.85 37.53 11.69
C LYS A 33 38.71 36.82 12.42
N GLU A 34 37.65 37.53 12.76
CA GLU A 34 36.39 36.95 13.13
C GLU A 34 35.96 36.01 11.99
N ASN A 35 36.02 34.70 12.22
CA ASN A 35 35.41 33.72 11.35
C ASN A 35 33.90 33.89 11.52
N VAL A 36 33.27 34.65 10.66
CA VAL A 36 31.84 34.56 10.40
C VAL A 36 31.64 33.15 9.88
N THR A 37 31.23 32.23 10.76
CA THR A 37 30.77 30.88 10.38
C THR A 37 29.66 31.07 9.36
N ALA A 38 29.88 30.67 8.10
CA ALA A 38 28.90 30.75 7.06
C ALA A 38 27.65 30.00 7.54
N ALA A 39 26.47 30.62 7.45
CA ALA A 39 25.24 30.05 7.89
C ALA A 39 25.04 28.67 7.19
N THR A 40 24.90 27.62 7.96
CA THR A 40 24.75 26.25 7.44
C THR A 40 23.33 25.97 6.92
N SER A 41 22.35 26.83 7.25
CA SER A 41 20.96 26.74 6.83
C SER A 41 20.30 28.10 6.63
N ILE A 42 19.28 28.15 5.81
CA ILE A 42 18.42 29.30 5.55
C ILE A 42 17.10 29.13 6.28
N ASN A 43 16.77 30.03 7.19
CA ASN A 43 15.51 30.01 7.90
C ASN A 43 14.35 30.41 6.96
N TRP A 44 13.20 29.73 7.10
CA TRP A 44 11.98 30.05 6.34
C TRP A 44 11.27 31.30 6.91
N ALA A 45 11.42 31.50 8.21
CA ALA A 45 10.84 32.66 8.86
C ALA A 45 11.63 33.93 8.57
N ASP A 46 10.92 35.04 8.49
CA ASP A 46 11.50 36.39 8.46
C ASP A 46 11.88 36.90 9.88
N ALA A 47 12.31 38.12 10.00
CA ALA A 47 12.66 38.75 11.28
C ALA A 47 11.49 38.82 12.28
N SER A 48 10.25 38.68 11.82
CA SER A 48 9.05 38.60 12.70
C SER A 48 8.73 37.19 13.20
N GLY A 49 9.57 36.20 12.86
CA GLY A 49 9.36 34.79 13.21
C GLY A 49 8.28 34.07 12.38
N LYS A 50 7.78 34.71 11.31
CA LYS A 50 6.73 34.14 10.46
C LYS A 50 7.29 33.69 9.12
N VAL A 51 6.80 32.54 8.64
CA VAL A 51 7.14 32.05 7.31
C VAL A 51 6.58 33.02 6.26
N SER A 52 7.44 33.43 5.34
CA SER A 52 7.07 34.33 4.26
C SER A 52 7.63 33.85 2.92
N TYR A 53 6.93 34.18 1.83
CA TYR A 53 7.34 33.86 0.47
C TYR A 53 7.14 35.09 -0.44
N SER A 54 7.87 35.14 -1.53
CA SER A 54 7.59 36.02 -2.67
C SER A 54 7.33 35.17 -3.91
N ILE A 55 6.45 35.63 -4.76
CA ILE A 55 6.13 34.95 -6.03
C ILE A 55 6.06 35.97 -7.15
N ASN A 56 6.55 35.62 -8.34
CA ASN A 56 6.26 36.42 -9.52
C ASN A 56 4.77 36.38 -9.84
N ALA A 57 4.26 37.42 -10.45
CA ALA A 57 2.84 37.53 -10.76
C ALA A 57 2.32 36.31 -11.54
N THR A 58 1.34 35.60 -10.96
CA THR A 58 0.67 34.49 -11.60
C THR A 58 -0.84 34.62 -11.50
N THR A 59 -1.52 34.29 -12.58
CA THR A 59 -2.99 34.22 -12.63
C THR A 59 -3.54 32.81 -12.54
N ALA A 60 -2.66 31.80 -12.55
CA ALA A 60 -3.05 30.39 -12.55
C ALA A 60 -3.81 30.01 -11.26
N PRO A 61 -5.05 29.54 -11.33
CA PRO A 61 -5.87 29.18 -10.18
C PRO A 61 -5.21 28.13 -9.31
N VAL A 62 -4.60 27.09 -9.90
CA VAL A 62 -3.95 25.98 -9.16
C VAL A 62 -2.82 26.48 -8.27
N VAL A 63 -2.02 27.46 -8.73
CA VAL A 63 -0.93 28.05 -7.93
C VAL A 63 -1.51 28.84 -6.75
N LYS A 64 -2.58 29.62 -6.96
CA LYS A 64 -3.27 30.34 -5.87
C LYS A 64 -3.85 29.36 -4.83
N ILE A 65 -4.37 28.22 -5.28
CA ILE A 65 -4.87 27.17 -4.39
C ILE A 65 -3.70 26.57 -3.59
N ALA A 66 -2.59 26.24 -4.27
CA ALA A 66 -1.41 25.69 -3.61
C ALA A 66 -0.83 26.63 -2.55
N LEU A 67 -0.73 27.94 -2.83
CA LEU A 67 -0.30 28.97 -1.86
C LEU A 67 -1.23 29.05 -0.65
N ARG A 68 -2.55 28.98 -0.86
CA ARG A 68 -3.53 28.95 0.23
C ARG A 68 -3.38 27.68 1.08
N MET A 69 -3.18 26.53 0.44
CA MET A 69 -2.93 25.27 1.14
C MET A 69 -1.63 25.35 1.95
N PHE A 70 -0.54 25.86 1.37
CA PHE A 70 0.73 26.08 2.05
C PHE A 70 0.59 27.03 3.25
N SER A 71 -0.14 28.13 3.11
CA SER A 71 -0.39 29.05 4.21
C SER A 71 -1.11 28.38 5.39
N ASN A 72 -2.13 27.57 5.10
CA ASN A 72 -2.82 26.77 6.11
C ASN A 72 -1.93 25.70 6.74
N ASP A 73 -1.06 25.06 5.95
CA ASP A 73 -0.09 24.09 6.44
C ASP A 73 0.89 24.74 7.41
N MET A 74 1.41 25.92 7.07
CA MET A 74 2.30 26.67 7.96
C MET A 74 1.60 27.10 9.24
N LYS A 75 0.32 27.47 9.19
CA LYS A 75 -0.48 27.72 10.39
C LYS A 75 -0.56 26.48 11.28
N ALA A 76 -0.77 25.31 10.70
CA ALA A 76 -0.86 24.05 11.45
C ALA A 76 0.50 23.64 12.05
N VAL A 77 1.62 23.88 11.34
CA VAL A 77 2.97 23.50 11.76
C VAL A 77 3.58 24.49 12.73
N THR A 78 3.47 25.81 12.46
CA THR A 78 4.20 26.88 13.19
C THR A 78 3.28 27.76 14.05
N GLY A 79 1.97 27.58 13.97
CA GLY A 79 0.99 28.47 14.59
C GLY A 79 0.68 29.74 13.78
N ASN A 80 1.45 30.03 12.72
CA ASN A 80 1.30 31.26 11.92
C ASN A 80 1.09 30.94 10.44
N GLU A 81 0.17 31.67 9.80
CA GLU A 81 -0.01 31.58 8.34
C GLU A 81 1.22 32.13 7.60
N ALA A 82 1.63 31.43 6.54
CA ALA A 82 2.63 31.98 5.63
C ALA A 82 2.01 33.13 4.81
N LYS A 83 2.76 34.21 4.65
CA LYS A 83 2.30 35.40 3.92
C LYS A 83 3.23 35.79 2.78
N GLU A 84 2.66 36.32 1.73
CA GLU A 84 3.41 36.93 0.66
C GLU A 84 4.11 38.21 1.16
N LYS A 85 5.41 38.32 0.88
CA LYS A 85 6.23 39.45 1.30
C LYS A 85 7.37 39.65 0.30
N PHE A 86 7.56 40.87 -0.16
CA PHE A 86 8.70 41.22 -1.01
C PHE A 86 10.03 40.91 -0.32
N GLY A 87 10.95 40.30 -1.03
CA GLY A 87 12.29 39.98 -0.49
C GLY A 87 12.32 38.83 0.52
N ALA A 88 11.26 38.05 0.65
CA ALA A 88 11.19 36.87 1.50
C ALA A 88 12.32 35.87 1.27
N ASN A 89 12.60 35.01 2.25
CA ASN A 89 13.62 33.97 2.13
C ASN A 89 13.24 32.89 1.13
N ILE A 90 11.95 32.62 0.96
CA ILE A 90 11.42 31.70 -0.06
C ILE A 90 10.98 32.54 -1.26
N GLN A 91 11.60 32.28 -2.42
CA GLN A 91 11.30 32.95 -3.67
C GLN A 91 10.77 31.95 -4.70
N ILE A 92 9.55 32.14 -5.17
CA ILE A 92 8.83 31.23 -6.04
C ILE A 92 8.70 31.85 -7.43
N TYR A 93 9.02 31.07 -8.45
CA TYR A 93 8.96 31.48 -9.87
C TYR A 93 8.21 30.44 -10.70
N GLN A 94 7.33 30.94 -11.57
CA GLN A 94 6.67 30.12 -12.62
C GLN A 94 7.29 30.50 -13.96
N LEU A 95 8.12 29.62 -14.56
CA LEU A 95 8.95 29.93 -15.72
C LEU A 95 8.14 30.45 -16.93
N ASN A 96 7.04 29.79 -17.27
CA ASN A 96 6.21 30.15 -18.45
C ASN A 96 5.42 31.46 -18.26
N GLN A 97 5.54 32.14 -17.13
CA GLN A 97 4.94 33.46 -16.84
C GLN A 97 5.99 34.57 -16.71
N LEU A 98 7.29 34.25 -16.77
CA LEU A 98 8.36 35.25 -16.65
C LEU A 98 8.47 36.10 -17.91
N THR A 99 8.72 37.39 -17.71
CA THR A 99 9.21 38.26 -18.77
C THR A 99 10.69 37.91 -19.07
N ASN A 100 11.21 38.31 -20.23
CA ASN A 100 12.62 38.06 -20.59
C ASN A 100 13.58 38.61 -19.54
N LYS A 101 13.27 39.77 -18.93
CA LYS A 101 14.07 40.37 -17.86
C LYS A 101 14.07 39.53 -16.59
N GLU A 102 12.90 39.03 -16.18
CA GLU A 102 12.78 38.15 -15.00
C GLU A 102 13.46 36.81 -15.26
N PHE A 103 13.28 36.22 -16.45
CA PHE A 103 13.95 34.99 -16.84
C PHE A 103 15.48 35.13 -16.72
N SER A 104 16.07 36.20 -17.28
CA SER A 104 17.51 36.47 -17.16
C SER A 104 17.93 36.68 -15.71
N ALA A 105 17.08 37.22 -14.85
CA ALA A 105 17.36 37.36 -13.42
C ALA A 105 17.37 36.00 -12.71
N VAL A 106 16.42 35.11 -13.02
CA VAL A 106 16.35 33.73 -12.48
C VAL A 106 17.54 32.89 -12.97
N GLU A 107 17.92 33.01 -14.24
CA GLU A 107 19.09 32.33 -14.79
C GLU A 107 20.39 32.73 -14.06
N LYS A 108 20.56 34.00 -13.72
CA LYS A 108 21.70 34.51 -12.93
C LYS A 108 21.72 34.01 -11.48
N LEU A 109 20.65 33.39 -10.98
CA LEU A 109 20.67 32.69 -9.68
C LEU A 109 21.47 31.38 -9.76
N GLY A 110 21.75 30.85 -10.96
CA GLY A 110 22.51 29.63 -11.17
C GLY A 110 21.70 28.35 -10.91
N ALA A 111 20.36 28.42 -11.04
CA ALA A 111 19.51 27.22 -11.07
C ALA A 111 19.71 26.46 -12.40
N PRO A 112 19.73 25.11 -12.41
CA PRO A 112 19.98 24.32 -13.62
C PRO A 112 18.74 24.22 -14.52
N LEU A 113 18.27 25.35 -15.04
CA LEU A 113 17.03 25.48 -15.81
C LEU A 113 16.98 24.54 -17.02
N HIS A 114 18.12 24.34 -17.69
CA HIS A 114 18.24 23.49 -18.87
C HIS A 114 17.82 22.03 -18.62
N LYS A 115 17.82 21.56 -17.36
CA LYS A 115 17.45 20.20 -17.01
C LYS A 115 15.94 19.96 -16.97
N PHE A 116 15.12 21.00 -16.77
CA PHE A 116 13.68 20.81 -16.55
C PHE A 116 12.77 21.84 -17.24
N ILE A 117 13.32 22.85 -17.90
CA ILE A 117 12.52 23.94 -18.48
C ILE A 117 11.51 23.49 -19.53
N THR A 118 11.81 22.41 -20.27
CA THR A 118 10.92 21.84 -21.30
C THR A 118 10.00 20.73 -20.78
N ALA A 119 10.26 20.25 -19.54
CA ALA A 119 9.47 19.18 -18.94
C ALA A 119 8.17 19.73 -18.37
N LYS A 120 7.05 19.04 -18.62
CA LYS A 120 5.76 19.34 -18.00
C LYS A 120 5.78 18.96 -16.52
N ASP A 121 5.04 19.71 -15.71
CA ASP A 121 4.83 19.46 -14.29
C ASP A 121 6.12 19.46 -13.42
N ALA A 122 7.27 19.83 -14.00
CA ALA A 122 8.58 19.76 -13.36
C ALA A 122 8.84 20.95 -12.45
N PHE A 123 9.73 20.75 -11.46
CA PHE A 123 10.13 21.83 -10.58
C PHE A 123 11.57 21.68 -10.02
N TYR A 124 12.06 22.78 -9.52
CA TYR A 124 13.33 22.91 -8.82
C TYR A 124 13.13 23.57 -7.45
N ILE A 125 13.81 23.04 -6.42
CA ILE A 125 13.95 23.68 -5.11
C ILE A 125 15.43 23.64 -4.73
N GLY A 126 16.01 24.80 -4.46
CA GLY A 126 17.42 24.86 -4.05
C GLY A 126 17.77 26.14 -3.31
N THR A 127 18.97 26.17 -2.73
CA THR A 127 19.46 27.32 -2.01
C THR A 127 20.47 28.09 -2.87
N ARG A 128 20.20 29.36 -3.15
CA ARG A 128 21.08 30.24 -3.95
C ARG A 128 21.10 31.64 -3.33
N LYS A 129 22.29 32.21 -3.21
CA LYS A 129 22.50 33.61 -2.72
C LYS A 129 21.77 33.90 -1.40
N GLY A 130 21.78 32.95 -0.45
CA GLY A 130 21.12 33.10 0.86
C GLY A 130 19.60 33.05 0.82
N LYS A 131 19.01 32.59 -0.28
CA LYS A 131 17.56 32.39 -0.47
C LYS A 131 17.22 30.96 -0.84
N ILE A 132 15.99 30.53 -0.55
CA ILE A 132 15.39 29.30 -1.02
C ILE A 132 14.67 29.64 -2.32
N ILE A 133 15.17 29.08 -3.42
CA ILE A 133 14.65 29.34 -4.77
C ILE A 133 13.78 28.15 -5.17
N VAL A 134 12.54 28.44 -5.52
CA VAL A 134 11.51 27.48 -5.93
C VAL A 134 11.07 27.85 -7.35
N ILE A 135 11.22 26.94 -8.30
CA ILE A 135 10.93 27.22 -9.71
C ILE A 135 10.08 26.08 -10.26
N GLY A 136 8.88 26.39 -10.77
CA GLY A 136 8.07 25.46 -11.56
C GLY A 136 8.23 25.74 -13.05
N SER A 137 8.29 24.68 -13.87
CA SER A 137 8.32 24.79 -15.34
C SER A 137 7.02 25.41 -15.89
N ASP A 138 5.90 25.06 -15.27
CA ASP A 138 4.55 25.51 -15.60
C ASP A 138 3.70 25.73 -14.33
N ALA A 139 2.39 25.90 -14.49
CA ALA A 139 1.50 26.16 -13.36
C ALA A 139 1.39 24.97 -12.40
N ARG A 140 1.26 23.72 -12.93
CA ARG A 140 1.22 22.53 -12.09
C ARG A 140 2.56 22.26 -11.42
N GLY A 141 3.66 22.36 -12.15
CA GLY A 141 5.01 22.23 -11.57
C GLY A 141 5.25 23.24 -10.44
N THR A 142 4.79 24.48 -10.59
CA THR A 142 4.87 25.49 -9.51
C THR A 142 4.00 25.10 -8.31
N ALA A 143 2.77 24.62 -8.54
CA ALA A 143 1.89 24.18 -7.48
C ALA A 143 2.45 22.94 -6.74
N TYR A 144 3.05 21.99 -7.46
CA TYR A 144 3.72 20.82 -6.86
C TYR A 144 4.95 21.21 -6.04
N ALA A 145 5.74 22.18 -6.53
CA ALA A 145 6.86 22.73 -5.76
C ALA A 145 6.40 23.36 -4.43
N ILE A 146 5.30 24.10 -4.44
CA ILE A 146 4.70 24.66 -3.22
C ILE A 146 4.22 23.56 -2.26
N MET A 147 3.61 22.48 -2.77
CA MET A 147 3.24 21.34 -1.95
C MET A 147 4.46 20.58 -1.41
N GLU A 148 5.56 20.58 -2.16
CA GLU A 148 6.81 20.01 -1.69
C GLU A 148 7.42 20.82 -0.53
N LEU A 149 7.29 22.15 -0.51
CA LEU A 149 7.62 22.94 0.68
C LEU A 149 6.80 22.50 1.90
N SER A 150 5.50 22.21 1.73
CA SER A 150 4.70 21.64 2.81
C SER A 150 5.24 20.29 3.29
N ARG A 151 5.66 19.41 2.38
CA ARG A 151 6.33 18.14 2.75
C ARG A 151 7.63 18.36 3.52
N MET A 152 8.47 19.27 3.07
CA MET A 152 9.74 19.64 3.75
C MET A 152 9.46 20.19 5.16
N ALA A 153 8.34 20.89 5.37
CA ALA A 153 7.88 21.33 6.68
C ALA A 153 7.35 20.18 7.55
N GLY A 154 7.22 18.96 7.03
CA GLY A 154 6.72 17.78 7.73
C GLY A 154 5.21 17.57 7.62
N VAL A 155 4.55 18.21 6.67
CA VAL A 155 3.14 18.00 6.39
C VAL A 155 2.97 16.78 5.48
N SER A 156 2.24 15.77 5.96
CA SER A 156 1.93 14.59 5.15
C SER A 156 1.13 14.96 3.90
N PRO A 157 1.34 14.27 2.76
CA PRO A 157 0.45 14.41 1.60
C PRO A 157 -1.02 14.13 1.91
N MET A 158 -1.29 13.37 2.98
CA MET A 158 -2.65 13.05 3.43
C MET A 158 -3.26 14.17 4.30
N ALA A 159 -2.58 15.29 4.53
CA ALA A 159 -3.10 16.39 5.32
C ALA A 159 -4.42 16.96 4.76
N GLY A 160 -5.43 17.03 5.61
CA GLY A 160 -6.79 17.41 5.23
C GLY A 160 -7.62 16.32 4.56
N TRP A 161 -7.00 15.24 4.10
CA TRP A 161 -7.68 14.01 3.67
C TRP A 161 -7.96 13.09 4.85
N ASN A 162 -6.95 12.73 5.61
CA ASN A 162 -7.09 12.09 6.91
C ASN A 162 -7.19 13.16 8.02
N ASP A 163 -7.97 12.92 9.05
CA ASP A 163 -8.20 13.90 10.12
C ASP A 163 -7.02 13.93 11.14
N LEU A 164 -5.81 13.94 10.60
CA LEU A 164 -4.55 14.09 11.34
C LEU A 164 -3.96 15.49 11.17
N LYS A 165 -3.48 16.05 12.26
CA LYS A 165 -2.76 17.31 12.25
C LYS A 165 -1.26 17.05 12.06
N PRO A 166 -0.55 17.88 11.29
CA PRO A 166 0.90 17.81 11.22
C PRO A 166 1.52 18.11 12.59
N GLN A 167 2.70 17.55 12.85
CA GLN A 167 3.43 17.86 14.07
C GLN A 167 3.88 19.32 14.08
N THR A 168 3.77 19.97 15.22
CA THR A 168 4.23 21.36 15.37
C THR A 168 5.75 21.44 15.35
N ARG A 169 6.28 22.48 14.70
CA ARG A 169 7.72 22.80 14.63
C ARG A 169 7.93 24.28 14.84
N GLN A 170 8.84 24.63 15.73
CA GLN A 170 9.14 26.04 15.99
C GLN A 170 10.02 26.66 14.91
N ASN A 171 10.96 25.91 14.36
CA ASN A 171 11.93 26.39 13.38
C ASN A 171 11.90 25.55 12.11
N LEU A 172 11.69 26.19 10.97
CA LEU A 172 11.82 25.60 9.64
C LEU A 172 13.02 26.20 8.94
N SER A 173 13.91 25.36 8.46
CA SER A 173 15.11 25.80 7.72
C SER A 173 15.45 24.81 6.60
N THR A 174 16.14 25.31 5.58
CA THR A 174 16.70 24.51 4.49
C THR A 174 18.22 24.61 4.53
N GLN A 175 18.92 23.50 4.47
CA GLN A 175 20.38 23.47 4.47
C GLN A 175 20.94 24.15 3.23
N VAL A 176 22.02 24.92 3.40
CA VAL A 176 22.75 25.51 2.28
C VAL A 176 23.34 24.37 1.43
N GLY A 177 23.27 24.50 0.11
CA GLY A 177 23.65 23.44 -0.82
C GLY A 177 22.53 22.50 -1.20
N THR A 178 21.33 22.62 -0.58
CA THR A 178 20.14 21.86 -1.05
C THR A 178 19.89 22.16 -2.52
N GLU A 179 19.75 21.09 -3.30
CA GLU A 179 19.41 21.13 -4.73
C GLU A 179 18.52 19.92 -5.08
N LYS A 180 17.28 20.19 -5.45
CA LYS A 180 16.28 19.20 -5.79
C LYS A 180 15.65 19.55 -7.12
N ILE A 181 15.84 18.68 -8.12
CA ILE A 181 15.18 18.75 -9.41
C ILE A 181 14.20 17.60 -9.48
N GLU A 182 12.96 17.90 -9.76
CA GLU A 182 11.88 16.91 -9.83
C GLU A 182 11.20 16.98 -11.20
N ILE A 183 11.24 15.87 -11.91
CA ILE A 183 10.59 15.68 -13.21
C ILE A 183 9.76 14.41 -13.09
N PRO A 184 8.44 14.44 -13.39
CA PRO A 184 7.63 13.24 -13.28
C PRO A 184 8.05 12.19 -14.30
N ARG A 185 8.15 10.95 -13.87
CA ARG A 185 8.46 9.79 -14.72
C ARG A 185 7.29 9.45 -15.65
N ILE A 186 6.06 9.51 -15.12
CA ILE A 186 4.82 9.21 -15.85
C ILE A 186 4.08 10.52 -16.11
N GLU A 187 3.73 10.79 -17.37
CA GLU A 187 3.06 12.05 -17.76
C GLU A 187 1.67 12.18 -17.14
N PHE A 188 0.82 11.15 -17.25
CA PHE A 188 -0.56 11.17 -16.73
C PHE A 188 -0.69 10.22 -15.53
N ARG A 189 -0.97 10.80 -14.39
CA ARG A 189 -0.99 10.14 -13.08
C ARG A 189 -2.32 10.41 -12.40
N GLY A 190 -3.10 9.37 -12.09
CA GLY A 190 -4.40 9.68 -11.56
C GLY A 190 -5.27 8.52 -11.11
N LEU A 191 -6.56 8.79 -11.11
CA LEU A 191 -7.59 7.94 -10.54
C LEU A 191 -8.73 7.72 -11.52
N ALA A 192 -9.28 6.51 -11.52
CA ALA A 192 -10.60 6.19 -12.02
C ALA A 192 -11.51 5.92 -10.82
N LEU A 193 -12.64 6.61 -10.73
CA LEU A 193 -13.59 6.45 -9.64
C LEU A 193 -14.75 5.57 -10.12
N ASN A 194 -14.87 4.38 -9.55
CA ASN A 194 -15.91 3.42 -9.90
C ASN A 194 -17.07 3.52 -8.92
N GLY A 195 -18.30 3.69 -9.44
CA GLY A 195 -19.54 3.57 -8.66
C GLY A 195 -19.73 4.57 -7.51
N SER A 196 -19.06 5.71 -7.54
CA SER A 196 -18.97 6.64 -6.42
C SER A 196 -20.23 7.50 -6.23
N LYS A 197 -21.28 6.92 -5.63
CA LYS A 197 -22.50 7.66 -5.21
C LYS A 197 -22.21 8.79 -4.19
N TRP A 198 -21.05 8.74 -3.52
CA TRP A 198 -20.65 9.74 -2.52
C TRP A 198 -20.03 11.00 -3.11
N MET A 199 -19.77 11.05 -4.41
CA MET A 199 -19.13 12.20 -5.06
C MET A 199 -20.09 13.36 -5.21
N ASN A 200 -19.87 14.40 -4.43
CA ASN A 200 -20.51 15.69 -4.54
C ASN A 200 -19.44 16.79 -4.70
N GLN A 201 -19.84 18.03 -4.98
CA GLN A 201 -18.89 19.14 -5.22
C GLN A 201 -17.84 19.31 -4.11
N LYS A 202 -18.26 19.15 -2.84
CA LYS A 202 -17.36 19.25 -1.69
C LYS A 202 -16.32 18.14 -1.68
N ASN A 203 -16.75 16.90 -1.91
CA ASN A 203 -15.87 15.74 -1.95
C ASN A 203 -14.89 15.81 -3.13
N TYR A 204 -15.35 16.27 -4.30
CA TYR A 204 -14.47 16.54 -5.44
C TYR A 204 -13.38 17.56 -5.12
N SER A 205 -13.71 18.65 -4.45
CA SER A 205 -12.71 19.63 -4.04
C SER A 205 -11.70 19.07 -3.06
N GLN A 206 -12.10 18.17 -2.16
CA GLN A 206 -11.20 17.48 -1.24
C GLN A 206 -10.30 16.47 -2.00
N LEU A 207 -10.88 15.71 -2.92
CA LEU A 207 -10.12 14.80 -3.77
C LEU A 207 -9.09 15.56 -4.64
N ALA A 208 -9.48 16.66 -5.26
CA ALA A 208 -8.56 17.49 -6.04
C ALA A 208 -7.40 18.06 -5.20
N ARG A 209 -7.64 18.40 -3.93
CA ARG A 209 -6.58 18.80 -2.97
C ARG A 209 -5.64 17.63 -2.65
N LEU A 210 -6.18 16.43 -2.48
CA LEU A 210 -5.38 15.22 -2.32
C LEU A 210 -4.53 14.95 -3.56
N MET A 211 -5.13 15.00 -4.75
CA MET A 211 -4.42 14.81 -6.01
C MET A 211 -3.26 15.81 -6.15
N LEU A 212 -3.49 17.09 -5.82
CA LEU A 212 -2.44 18.10 -5.85
C LEU A 212 -1.29 17.77 -4.90
N ARG A 213 -1.57 17.30 -3.68
CA ARG A 213 -0.55 16.87 -2.71
C ARG A 213 0.21 15.62 -3.15
N LEU A 214 -0.48 14.71 -3.83
CA LEU A 214 0.09 13.48 -4.39
C LEU A 214 0.76 13.69 -5.76
N ARG A 215 0.70 14.91 -6.31
CA ARG A 215 1.22 15.24 -7.65
C ARG A 215 0.53 14.45 -8.76
N ALA A 216 -0.71 14.04 -8.53
CA ALA A 216 -1.60 13.44 -9.53
C ALA A 216 -2.26 14.55 -10.36
N ASN A 217 -2.44 14.31 -11.66
CA ASN A 217 -2.93 15.30 -12.61
C ASN A 217 -4.11 14.82 -13.46
N THR A 218 -4.58 13.57 -13.31
CA THR A 218 -5.56 12.98 -14.25
C THR A 218 -6.72 12.34 -13.50
N LEU A 219 -7.95 12.62 -13.95
CA LEU A 219 -9.15 11.86 -13.59
C LEU A 219 -9.64 11.10 -14.82
N TRP A 220 -9.82 9.79 -14.66
CA TRP A 220 -10.36 8.92 -15.69
C TRP A 220 -11.86 8.75 -15.48
N GLN A 221 -12.66 9.07 -16.50
CA GLN A 221 -14.11 8.90 -16.50
C GLN A 221 -14.46 7.51 -17.02
N VAL A 222 -15.15 6.74 -16.21
CA VAL A 222 -15.57 5.36 -16.54
C VAL A 222 -16.88 5.36 -17.30
N ASP A 223 -17.84 6.26 -16.94
CA ASP A 223 -19.16 6.38 -17.56
C ASP A 223 -19.50 7.84 -17.89
N GLY A 224 -19.47 8.18 -19.16
CA GLY A 224 -19.55 9.56 -19.67
C GLY A 224 -20.85 10.34 -19.45
N LYS A 225 -21.79 9.95 -18.56
CA LYS A 225 -23.14 10.56 -18.53
C LYS A 225 -23.50 11.45 -17.34
N HIS A 226 -22.84 11.37 -16.19
CA HIS A 226 -23.34 12.08 -15.01
C HIS A 226 -22.39 13.03 -14.26
N GLU A 227 -21.11 13.08 -14.58
CA GLU A 227 -20.12 13.77 -13.76
C GLU A 227 -19.65 15.14 -14.30
N ALA A 228 -19.89 15.44 -15.56
CA ALA A 228 -19.28 16.59 -16.23
C ALA A 228 -19.69 17.98 -15.67
N ALA A 229 -20.89 18.10 -15.11
CA ALA A 229 -21.41 19.41 -14.69
C ALA A 229 -20.86 19.88 -13.34
N TYR A 230 -20.67 18.98 -12.39
CA TYR A 230 -20.19 19.35 -11.04
C TYR A 230 -18.69 19.52 -10.94
N ASN A 231 -17.94 18.91 -11.87
CA ASN A 231 -16.49 18.81 -11.83
C ASN A 231 -15.75 19.89 -12.59
N LYS A 232 -16.38 20.53 -13.57
CA LYS A 232 -15.69 21.45 -14.47
C LYS A 232 -14.98 22.58 -13.71
N ALA A 233 -15.63 23.21 -12.76
CA ALA A 233 -15.01 24.28 -11.99
C ALA A 233 -13.84 23.81 -11.12
N VAL A 234 -13.94 22.60 -10.56
CA VAL A 234 -12.85 21.99 -9.78
C VAL A 234 -11.71 21.59 -10.69
N VAL A 235 -12.00 20.87 -11.77
CA VAL A 235 -11.03 20.44 -12.79
C VAL A 235 -10.25 21.62 -13.33
N ASP A 236 -10.96 22.68 -13.79
CA ASP A 236 -10.34 23.90 -14.30
C ASP A 236 -9.50 24.65 -13.27
N SER A 237 -9.97 24.66 -11.98
CA SER A 237 -9.26 25.37 -10.91
C SER A 237 -7.99 24.66 -10.45
N PHE A 238 -7.97 23.33 -10.52
CA PHE A 238 -6.84 22.51 -10.11
C PHE A 238 -5.95 22.08 -11.29
N ASP A 239 -6.31 22.49 -12.52
CA ASP A 239 -5.61 22.12 -13.76
C ASP A 239 -5.48 20.60 -13.95
N ILE A 240 -6.61 19.88 -13.72
CA ILE A 240 -6.69 18.43 -13.84
C ILE A 240 -7.03 18.05 -15.27
N CYS A 241 -6.32 17.07 -15.83
CA CYS A 241 -6.61 16.46 -17.10
C CYS A 241 -7.78 15.47 -16.97
N ILE A 242 -8.68 15.46 -17.95
CA ILE A 242 -9.75 14.45 -18.02
C ILE A 242 -9.41 13.43 -19.08
N ALA A 243 -9.41 12.16 -18.69
CA ALA A 243 -9.22 11.03 -19.58
C ALA A 243 -10.52 10.27 -19.79
N GLU A 244 -10.83 9.92 -21.01
CA GLU A 244 -12.00 9.15 -21.43
C GLU A 244 -11.66 8.34 -22.69
N ASN A 245 -11.99 7.06 -22.73
CA ASN A 245 -11.77 6.20 -23.91
C ASN A 245 -10.34 6.31 -24.49
N TYR A 246 -9.31 6.20 -23.64
CA TYR A 246 -7.89 6.33 -24.00
C TYR A 246 -7.52 7.69 -24.63
N LYS A 247 -8.32 8.73 -24.42
CA LYS A 247 -8.02 10.10 -24.85
C LYS A 247 -7.99 11.02 -23.64
N VAL A 248 -6.86 11.70 -23.46
CA VAL A 248 -6.72 12.75 -22.44
C VAL A 248 -7.04 14.11 -23.07
N THR A 249 -7.85 14.88 -22.39
CA THR A 249 -8.14 16.28 -22.75
C THR A 249 -7.34 17.19 -21.83
N GLU A 250 -6.38 17.92 -22.40
CA GLU A 250 -5.66 19.00 -21.75
C GLU A 250 -6.29 20.34 -22.10
N ILE A 251 -6.46 21.21 -21.12
CA ILE A 251 -6.94 22.56 -21.33
C ILE A 251 -5.73 23.49 -21.38
N THR A 252 -5.36 23.94 -22.59
CA THR A 252 -4.19 24.78 -22.78
C THR A 252 -4.55 26.19 -23.28
N GLY A 253 -3.73 27.18 -22.89
CA GLY A 253 -3.77 28.56 -23.42
C GLY A 253 -4.24 29.62 -22.44
N LYS A 254 -3.76 30.87 -22.66
CA LYS A 254 -3.98 32.05 -21.79
C LYS A 254 -5.45 32.41 -21.49
N LYS A 255 -6.41 31.80 -22.19
CA LYS A 255 -7.88 32.02 -22.01
C LYS A 255 -8.66 30.70 -21.92
N HIS A 256 -8.07 29.57 -21.54
CA HIS A 256 -8.72 28.24 -21.41
C HIS A 256 -9.58 27.84 -22.64
N LYS A 257 -9.21 28.27 -23.86
CA LYS A 257 -10.05 28.09 -25.05
C LYS A 257 -9.61 26.98 -26.01
N LYS A 258 -8.41 26.43 -25.86
CA LYS A 258 -7.94 25.32 -26.70
C LYS A 258 -7.91 24.03 -25.91
N LYS A 259 -8.74 23.08 -26.33
CA LYS A 259 -8.73 21.69 -25.86
C LYS A 259 -7.83 20.88 -26.79
N HIS A 260 -6.73 20.36 -26.29
CA HIS A 260 -5.94 19.38 -27.01
C HIS A 260 -6.32 17.99 -26.54
N LYS A 261 -6.65 17.09 -27.46
CA LYS A 261 -6.88 15.68 -27.18
C LYS A 261 -5.63 14.90 -27.56
N LYS A 262 -5.02 14.23 -26.61
CA LYS A 262 -3.91 13.29 -26.82
C LYS A 262 -4.44 11.88 -26.68
N THR A 263 -4.16 11.02 -27.64
CA THR A 263 -4.45 9.57 -27.51
C THR A 263 -3.37 8.94 -26.67
N LEU A 264 -3.76 8.14 -25.69
CA LEU A 264 -2.85 7.37 -24.84
C LEU A 264 -2.61 6.01 -25.50
N GLU A 265 -1.36 5.70 -25.80
CA GLU A 265 -0.98 4.41 -26.38
C GLU A 265 -0.78 3.34 -25.30
N ASN A 266 -0.29 3.75 -24.14
CA ASN A 266 -0.01 2.86 -23.02
C ASN A 266 -0.68 3.38 -21.74
N VAL A 267 -1.56 2.57 -21.14
CA VAL A 267 -2.24 2.89 -19.88
C VAL A 267 -2.07 1.72 -18.93
N LYS A 268 -1.51 1.96 -17.74
CA LYS A 268 -1.57 1.04 -16.61
C LYS A 268 -2.83 1.36 -15.80
N MET A 269 -3.85 0.53 -15.94
CA MET A 269 -5.03 0.58 -15.11
C MET A 269 -4.84 -0.38 -13.93
N ILE A 270 -4.57 0.15 -12.74
CA ILE A 270 -4.27 -0.63 -11.55
C ILE A 270 -5.58 -1.06 -10.90
N CYS A 271 -5.76 -2.36 -10.71
CA CYS A 271 -7.00 -2.98 -10.24
C CYS A 271 -8.20 -2.72 -11.15
N ALA A 272 -8.00 -2.85 -12.47
CA ALA A 272 -9.08 -2.80 -13.45
C ALA A 272 -9.92 -4.09 -13.40
N GLY A 273 -11.24 -3.93 -13.44
CA GLY A 273 -12.20 -5.03 -13.50
C GLY A 273 -12.80 -5.43 -12.14
N ASN A 274 -13.86 -6.23 -12.20
CA ASN A 274 -14.68 -6.61 -11.03
C ASN A 274 -14.01 -7.67 -10.12
N GLN A 275 -12.81 -8.15 -10.47
CA GLN A 275 -12.14 -9.27 -9.80
C GLN A 275 -11.17 -8.82 -8.70
N MET A 276 -10.85 -7.54 -8.62
CA MET A 276 -9.96 -7.03 -7.59
C MET A 276 -10.32 -5.58 -7.26
N GLN A 277 -10.49 -5.32 -5.98
CA GLN A 277 -10.66 -3.96 -5.46
C GLN A 277 -9.36 -3.55 -4.78
N LEU A 278 -8.90 -2.33 -5.04
CA LEU A 278 -7.66 -1.81 -4.43
C LEU A 278 -7.77 -1.72 -2.89
N GLU A 279 -8.98 -1.63 -2.40
CA GLU A 279 -9.33 -1.72 -0.99
C GLU A 279 -8.92 -3.08 -0.43
N ASN A 280 -8.23 -3.10 0.68
CA ASN A 280 -7.71 -4.29 1.37
C ASN A 280 -6.59 -5.07 0.65
N VAL A 281 -6.13 -4.60 -0.53
CA VAL A 281 -5.00 -5.24 -1.22
C VAL A 281 -3.69 -4.84 -0.58
N SER A 282 -2.81 -5.82 -0.37
CA SER A 282 -1.45 -5.57 0.11
C SER A 282 -0.71 -4.60 -0.83
N PRO A 283 -0.02 -3.58 -0.29
CA PRO A 283 0.80 -2.69 -1.10
C PRO A 283 1.92 -3.42 -1.86
N ALA A 284 2.38 -4.57 -1.38
CA ALA A 284 3.35 -5.40 -2.08
C ALA A 284 2.77 -6.02 -3.36
N LEU A 285 1.51 -6.45 -3.34
CA LEU A 285 0.84 -6.96 -4.53
C LEU A 285 0.64 -5.85 -5.57
N VAL A 286 0.25 -4.64 -5.13
CA VAL A 286 0.16 -3.47 -6.02
C VAL A 286 1.52 -3.16 -6.66
N LEU A 287 2.61 -3.28 -5.90
CA LEU A 287 3.97 -3.08 -6.42
C LEU A 287 4.35 -4.12 -7.47
N GLU A 288 4.02 -5.39 -7.26
CA GLU A 288 4.28 -6.44 -8.27
C GLU A 288 3.48 -6.18 -9.56
N MET A 289 2.21 -5.74 -9.46
CA MET A 289 1.42 -5.32 -10.61
C MET A 289 2.07 -4.14 -11.37
N LEU A 290 2.57 -3.15 -10.65
CA LEU A 290 3.23 -1.99 -11.25
C LEU A 290 4.55 -2.35 -11.94
N ASN A 291 5.30 -3.29 -11.38
CA ASN A 291 6.59 -3.73 -11.92
C ASN A 291 6.44 -4.71 -13.09
N ASN A 292 5.28 -5.34 -13.25
CA ASN A 292 5.04 -6.23 -14.35
C ASN A 292 4.76 -5.42 -15.64
N ARG A 293 5.62 -5.59 -16.65
CA ARG A 293 5.53 -4.88 -17.95
C ARG A 293 4.28 -5.28 -18.74
N ASP A 294 3.77 -6.48 -18.53
CA ASP A 294 2.61 -6.99 -19.24
C ASP A 294 1.28 -6.45 -18.67
N TYR A 295 1.33 -5.71 -17.54
CA TYR A 295 0.16 -5.05 -16.93
C TYR A 295 -0.23 -3.74 -17.66
N LEU A 296 -0.09 -3.72 -18.99
CA LEU A 296 -0.49 -2.59 -19.83
C LEU A 296 -1.79 -2.96 -20.56
N GLU A 297 -2.87 -2.26 -20.27
CA GLU A 297 -4.03 -2.26 -21.17
C GLU A 297 -3.68 -1.48 -22.44
N THR A 298 -3.28 -2.20 -23.48
CA THR A 298 -3.14 -1.63 -24.81
C THR A 298 -4.45 -1.84 -25.58
N LYS A 299 -4.93 -0.82 -26.29
CA LYS A 299 -6.02 -0.99 -27.26
C LYS A 299 -5.65 -2.13 -28.21
N SER A 300 -6.45 -3.19 -28.21
CA SER A 300 -6.17 -4.47 -28.91
C SER A 300 -6.00 -4.36 -30.43
N GLU A 301 -6.38 -3.24 -31.04
CA GLU A 301 -6.32 -3.05 -32.48
C GLU A 301 -4.96 -2.61 -33.05
N HIS A 302 -3.99 -2.23 -32.19
CA HIS A 302 -2.68 -1.74 -32.64
C HIS A 302 -1.50 -2.67 -32.34
N ARG A 303 -1.76 -3.83 -31.70
CA ARG A 303 -0.71 -4.76 -31.23
C ARG A 303 0.06 -5.49 -32.34
N GLU A 304 -0.46 -5.56 -33.56
CA GLU A 304 0.15 -6.33 -34.64
C GLU A 304 1.22 -5.57 -35.48
N LYS A 305 1.39 -4.26 -35.28
CA LYS A 305 2.24 -3.45 -36.17
C LYS A 305 3.40 -2.67 -35.54
N SER A 306 3.59 -2.68 -34.23
CA SER A 306 4.76 -2.00 -33.66
C SER A 306 5.92 -2.99 -33.50
N HIS A 307 6.83 -2.98 -34.46
CA HIS A 307 8.18 -3.51 -34.29
C HIS A 307 8.81 -2.91 -33.03
N ARG A 308 9.46 -3.78 -32.25
CA ARG A 308 10.34 -3.42 -31.15
C ARG A 308 11.32 -2.33 -31.58
N SER A 309 11.04 -1.11 -31.24
CA SER A 309 12.07 -0.09 -31.11
C SER A 309 12.40 0.06 -29.63
N GLU A 310 13.68 0.05 -29.32
CA GLU A 310 14.24 0.35 -28.01
C GLU A 310 13.97 1.82 -27.69
N MET A 311 12.71 2.16 -27.36
CA MET A 311 12.35 3.51 -26.95
C MET A 311 12.24 3.61 -25.44
N HIS A 312 12.61 4.76 -24.92
CA HIS A 312 12.42 5.19 -23.53
C HIS A 312 10.93 5.09 -23.17
N HIS A 313 10.55 3.96 -22.56
CA HIS A 313 9.18 3.44 -22.50
C HIS A 313 8.22 4.11 -21.52
N ASP A 314 8.63 5.18 -20.81
CA ASP A 314 7.84 5.79 -19.75
C ASP A 314 7.16 7.12 -20.15
N GLU A 315 7.57 7.75 -21.27
CA GLU A 315 7.15 9.12 -21.59
C GLU A 315 5.69 9.26 -22.05
N ASP A 316 5.08 8.22 -22.59
CA ASP A 316 3.69 8.24 -23.11
C ASP A 316 2.74 7.37 -22.28
N CYS A 317 3.07 7.05 -21.05
CA CYS A 317 2.29 6.16 -20.20
C CYS A 317 1.39 6.93 -19.25
N ALA A 318 0.17 6.44 -19.06
CA ALA A 318 -0.69 6.86 -17.97
C ALA A 318 -0.77 5.77 -16.90
N TRP A 319 -0.66 6.17 -15.63
CA TRP A 319 -0.90 5.31 -14.48
C TRP A 319 -2.17 5.76 -13.77
N ILE A 320 -3.18 4.91 -13.81
CA ILE A 320 -4.51 5.20 -13.28
C ILE A 320 -4.89 4.14 -12.24
N ALA A 321 -5.06 4.55 -10.99
CA ALA A 321 -5.58 3.70 -9.94
C ALA A 321 -7.11 3.64 -10.04
N ASN A 322 -7.67 2.45 -10.23
CA ASN A 322 -9.11 2.24 -10.20
C ASN A 322 -9.54 2.02 -8.75
N VAL A 323 -10.38 2.90 -8.23
CA VAL A 323 -10.78 2.91 -6.83
C VAL A 323 -12.28 3.11 -6.67
N THR A 324 -12.88 2.38 -5.73
CA THR A 324 -14.26 2.55 -5.32
C THR A 324 -14.34 3.55 -4.17
N ASN A 325 -13.45 3.45 -3.20
CA ASN A 325 -13.36 4.35 -2.06
C ASN A 325 -11.92 4.83 -1.81
N PRO A 326 -11.55 6.04 -2.28
CA PRO A 326 -10.18 6.53 -2.13
C PRO A 326 -9.75 6.82 -0.68
N LYS A 327 -10.68 6.84 0.28
CA LYS A 327 -10.32 6.96 1.72
C LYS A 327 -9.67 5.68 2.25
N MET A 328 -10.12 4.53 1.78
CA MET A 328 -9.66 3.21 2.24
C MET A 328 -8.28 2.82 1.68
N VAL A 329 -7.82 3.49 0.64
CA VAL A 329 -6.60 3.15 -0.12
C VAL A 329 -5.51 4.21 -0.03
N SER A 330 -5.50 4.98 1.05
CA SER A 330 -4.59 6.13 1.22
C SER A 330 -3.11 5.76 1.05
N LEU A 331 -2.66 4.62 1.58
CA LEU A 331 -1.29 4.12 1.43
C LEU A 331 -0.99 3.75 -0.02
N GLN A 332 -1.87 2.97 -0.66
CA GLN A 332 -1.71 2.53 -2.03
C GLN A 332 -1.68 3.72 -2.99
N LEU A 333 -2.56 4.71 -2.80
CA LEU A 333 -2.56 5.94 -3.61
C LEU A 333 -1.27 6.75 -3.43
N ALA A 334 -0.77 6.88 -2.20
CA ALA A 334 0.50 7.55 -1.96
C ALA A 334 1.64 6.82 -2.67
N MET A 335 1.70 5.50 -2.55
CA MET A 335 2.73 4.67 -3.16
C MET A 335 2.70 4.72 -4.70
N ILE A 336 1.52 4.54 -5.30
CA ILE A 336 1.35 4.62 -6.76
C ILE A 336 1.77 5.99 -7.28
N SER A 337 1.37 7.05 -6.59
CA SER A 337 1.69 8.43 -6.98
C SER A 337 3.18 8.73 -6.84
N ASP A 338 3.82 8.31 -5.75
CA ASP A 338 5.26 8.49 -5.54
C ASP A 338 6.08 7.70 -6.57
N LEU A 339 5.69 6.47 -6.92
CA LEU A 339 6.33 5.66 -7.95
C LEU A 339 6.12 6.23 -9.36
N ALA A 340 4.93 6.74 -9.66
CA ALA A 340 4.65 7.40 -10.94
C ALA A 340 5.42 8.71 -11.09
N TRP A 341 5.77 9.35 -9.98
CA TRP A 341 6.59 10.54 -9.96
C TRP A 341 8.08 10.22 -10.05
N ASN A 342 8.55 9.33 -9.19
CA ASN A 342 9.96 8.92 -9.11
C ASN A 342 10.06 7.40 -8.91
N GLY A 343 10.59 6.69 -9.89
CA GLY A 343 10.75 5.22 -9.85
C GLY A 343 11.57 4.71 -8.67
N GLU A 344 12.38 5.56 -8.05
CA GLU A 344 13.23 5.22 -6.91
C GLU A 344 12.54 5.38 -5.54
N ALA A 345 11.27 5.79 -5.50
CA ALA A 345 10.55 6.06 -4.26
C ALA A 345 10.50 4.86 -3.28
N LEU A 346 10.72 3.65 -3.77
CA LEU A 346 10.74 2.40 -3.00
C LEU A 346 12.11 1.71 -2.91
N GLN A 347 13.22 2.42 -3.14
CA GLN A 347 14.57 1.84 -3.05
C GLN A 347 14.86 1.15 -1.70
N GLY A 348 14.25 1.61 -0.61
CA GLY A 348 14.33 0.98 0.71
C GLY A 348 13.38 -0.22 0.92
N GLY A 349 12.62 -0.60 -0.11
CA GLY A 349 11.60 -1.65 -0.06
C GLY A 349 10.27 -1.21 0.55
N ILE A 350 9.23 -2.02 0.33
CA ILE A 350 7.84 -1.71 0.73
C ILE A 350 7.67 -1.57 2.25
N SER A 351 8.37 -2.38 3.04
CA SER A 351 8.30 -2.33 4.51
C SER A 351 8.86 -1.01 5.06
N SER A 352 9.93 -0.49 4.44
CA SER A 352 10.50 0.84 4.77
C SER A 352 9.57 1.96 4.32
N TYR A 353 8.94 1.82 3.15
CA TYR A 353 7.96 2.78 2.66
C TYR A 353 6.77 2.90 3.61
N LEU A 354 6.19 1.76 4.03
CA LEU A 354 5.11 1.71 5.03
C LEU A 354 5.52 2.40 6.33
N GLN A 355 6.74 2.11 6.85
CA GLN A 355 7.26 2.75 8.05
C GLN A 355 7.36 4.27 7.90
N ASN A 356 7.90 4.75 6.79
CA ASN A 356 8.07 6.18 6.52
C ASN A 356 6.73 6.89 6.33
N TRP A 357 5.79 6.25 5.63
CA TRP A 357 4.44 6.77 5.45
C TRP A 357 3.72 6.92 6.79
N LEU A 358 3.71 5.88 7.62
CA LEU A 358 3.15 5.93 8.97
C LEU A 358 3.85 6.99 9.84
N SER A 359 5.18 7.12 9.71
CA SER A 359 5.93 8.13 10.46
C SER A 359 5.56 9.56 10.08
N SER A 360 5.22 9.78 8.81
CA SER A 360 4.72 11.09 8.34
C SER A 360 3.36 11.47 8.92
N LEU A 361 2.59 10.47 9.37
CA LEU A 361 1.24 10.65 9.92
C LEU A 361 1.25 10.71 11.45
N PHE A 362 1.91 9.76 12.11
CA PHE A 362 1.82 9.54 13.55
C PHE A 362 3.12 9.85 14.31
N GLY A 363 4.20 10.16 13.59
CA GLY A 363 5.55 10.26 14.16
C GLY A 363 6.22 8.90 14.34
N ASN A 364 7.56 8.89 14.45
CA ASN A 364 8.37 7.67 14.41
C ASN A 364 8.04 6.64 15.52
N VAL A 365 7.72 7.12 16.72
CA VAL A 365 7.47 6.23 17.86
C VAL A 365 6.17 5.46 17.70
N ALA A 366 5.08 6.15 17.34
CA ALA A 366 3.80 5.51 17.08
C ALA A 366 3.85 4.63 15.83
N ALA A 367 4.47 5.10 14.76
CA ALA A 367 4.60 4.37 13.50
C ALA A 367 5.27 2.98 13.67
N LYS A 368 6.32 2.87 14.49
CA LYS A 368 6.98 1.60 14.80
C LYS A 368 6.04 0.58 15.49
N LYS A 369 5.06 1.07 16.26
CA LYS A 369 4.06 0.23 16.92
C LYS A 369 2.86 -0.09 16.01
N ILE A 370 2.51 0.82 15.10
CA ILE A 370 1.40 0.66 14.14
C ILE A 370 1.80 -0.31 13.02
N LYS A 371 3.03 -0.24 12.54
CA LYS A 371 3.50 -1.02 11.38
C LYS A 371 3.20 -2.52 11.50
N PRO A 372 3.50 -3.24 12.61
CA PRO A 372 3.18 -4.66 12.74
C PRO A 372 1.68 -4.96 12.65
N LEU A 373 0.81 -4.04 13.08
CA LEU A 373 -0.64 -4.21 12.94
C LEU A 373 -1.07 -4.17 11.48
N MET A 374 -0.51 -3.24 10.70
CA MET A 374 -0.80 -3.13 9.28
C MET A 374 -0.21 -4.30 8.47
N GLU A 375 0.97 -4.79 8.85
CA GLU A 375 1.59 -5.97 8.22
C GLU A 375 0.72 -7.22 8.43
N GLU A 376 0.21 -7.43 9.64
CA GLU A 376 -0.69 -8.55 9.93
C GLU A 376 -2.06 -8.37 9.27
N TYR A 377 -2.59 -7.16 9.24
CA TYR A 377 -3.81 -6.85 8.50
C TYR A 377 -3.70 -7.23 7.01
N TYR A 378 -2.63 -6.81 6.33
CA TYR A 378 -2.41 -7.16 4.93
C TYR A 378 -2.20 -8.66 4.71
N ARG A 379 -1.58 -9.36 5.67
CA ARG A 379 -1.47 -10.81 5.63
C ARG A 379 -2.85 -11.49 5.69
N LEU A 380 -3.68 -11.11 6.65
CA LEU A 380 -5.01 -11.70 6.82
C LEU A 380 -5.91 -11.41 5.61
N THR A 381 -5.88 -10.19 5.07
CA THR A 381 -6.64 -9.87 3.85
C THR A 381 -6.07 -10.54 2.59
N SER A 382 -4.80 -10.94 2.58
CA SER A 382 -4.22 -11.74 1.49
C SER A 382 -4.70 -13.21 1.52
N ILE A 383 -5.06 -13.74 2.69
CA ILE A 383 -5.65 -15.09 2.81
C ILE A 383 -7.04 -15.13 2.14
N ARG A 384 -7.86 -14.14 2.43
CA ARG A 384 -9.13 -13.90 1.74
C ARG A 384 -9.48 -12.42 1.81
N GLN A 385 -9.71 -11.79 0.67
CA GLN A 385 -10.12 -10.39 0.66
C GLN A 385 -11.55 -10.25 1.22
N PRO A 386 -11.82 -9.26 2.08
CA PRO A 386 -13.16 -9.04 2.64
C PRO A 386 -14.26 -8.92 1.59
N ALA A 387 -13.99 -8.31 0.45
CA ALA A 387 -14.93 -8.18 -0.66
C ALA A 387 -15.39 -9.53 -1.26
N PHE A 388 -14.62 -10.59 -1.06
CA PHE A 388 -14.93 -11.94 -1.56
C PHE A 388 -15.35 -12.92 -0.47
N MET A 389 -15.55 -12.45 0.75
CA MET A 389 -16.16 -13.24 1.83
C MET A 389 -17.66 -13.39 1.65
N ALA A 390 -18.30 -12.32 1.14
CA ALA A 390 -19.75 -12.24 1.05
C ALA A 390 -20.31 -12.90 -0.24
N MET A 391 -21.55 -13.36 -0.16
CA MET A 391 -22.35 -13.71 -1.33
C MET A 391 -22.32 -12.55 -2.37
N PRO A 392 -22.32 -12.81 -3.69
CA PRO A 392 -22.89 -14.02 -4.35
C PRO A 392 -21.87 -15.13 -4.66
N TYR A 393 -20.68 -15.10 -4.09
CA TYR A 393 -19.62 -16.05 -4.43
C TYR A 393 -19.81 -17.46 -3.82
N GLY A 394 -20.81 -17.63 -2.93
CA GLY A 394 -21.06 -18.87 -2.20
C GLY A 394 -20.29 -18.97 -0.88
N ASP A 395 -20.35 -20.12 -0.25
CA ASP A 395 -19.52 -20.42 0.92
C ASP A 395 -18.04 -20.46 0.54
N THR A 396 -17.19 -20.13 1.49
CA THR A 396 -15.74 -20.18 1.30
C THR A 396 -15.25 -21.63 1.40
N GLU A 397 -14.02 -21.86 0.95
CA GLU A 397 -13.35 -23.15 1.04
C GLU A 397 -12.64 -23.36 2.40
N PHE A 398 -12.97 -22.56 3.43
CA PHE A 398 -12.50 -22.80 4.79
C PHE A 398 -13.19 -24.03 5.38
N HIS A 399 -12.41 -24.91 6.03
CA HIS A 399 -12.91 -26.14 6.64
C HIS A 399 -12.92 -26.04 8.15
N SER A 400 -14.08 -26.25 8.75
CA SER A 400 -14.25 -26.23 10.21
C SER A 400 -13.70 -27.48 10.90
N GLY A 401 -13.57 -28.62 10.19
CA GLY A 401 -13.16 -29.90 10.76
C GLY A 401 -11.65 -30.14 10.86
N GLU A 402 -10.80 -29.31 10.22
CA GLU A 402 -9.40 -29.61 10.06
C GLU A 402 -8.47 -28.69 10.87
N PHE A 403 -7.38 -29.28 11.40
CA PHE A 403 -6.34 -28.58 12.15
C PHE A 403 -6.87 -27.74 13.33
N GLY A 404 -7.89 -28.23 14.05
CA GLY A 404 -8.52 -27.54 15.16
C GLY A 404 -9.35 -26.37 14.70
N ASN A 405 -10.18 -26.58 13.67
CA ASN A 405 -11.02 -25.58 13.02
C ASN A 405 -10.23 -24.41 12.41
N GLU A 406 -9.91 -24.48 11.10
CA GLU A 406 -9.13 -23.42 10.44
C GLU A 406 -9.89 -22.08 10.35
N LEU A 407 -11.23 -22.14 10.32
CA LEU A 407 -12.11 -20.98 10.35
C LEU A 407 -11.94 -20.22 11.67
N GLU A 408 -12.05 -20.91 12.81
CA GLU A 408 -11.84 -20.32 14.13
C GLU A 408 -10.41 -19.76 14.27
N ARG A 409 -9.38 -20.47 13.78
CA ARG A 409 -8.00 -19.97 13.81
C ARG A 409 -7.83 -18.68 13.01
N TYR A 410 -8.49 -18.55 11.87
CA TYR A 410 -8.46 -17.33 11.08
C TYR A 410 -9.17 -16.18 11.79
N LEU A 411 -10.36 -16.43 12.37
CA LEU A 411 -11.10 -15.45 13.16
C LEU A 411 -10.33 -15.04 14.44
N TYR A 412 -9.70 -16.01 15.13
CA TYR A 412 -8.86 -15.74 16.28
C TYR A 412 -7.66 -14.82 15.95
N ALA A 413 -7.05 -14.98 14.77
CA ALA A 413 -5.98 -14.09 14.35
C ALA A 413 -6.48 -12.64 14.20
N TYR A 414 -7.69 -12.44 13.70
CA TYR A 414 -8.33 -11.12 13.68
C TYR A 414 -8.65 -10.60 15.08
N ASP A 415 -9.08 -11.43 16.01
CA ASP A 415 -9.36 -11.02 17.40
C ASP A 415 -8.11 -10.55 18.13
N LEU A 416 -7.01 -11.26 17.94
CA LEU A 416 -5.71 -10.82 18.45
C LEU A 416 -5.31 -9.46 17.84
N LEU A 417 -5.53 -9.28 16.54
CA LEU A 417 -5.22 -8.04 15.86
C LEU A 417 -6.12 -6.90 16.34
N LYS A 418 -7.44 -7.12 16.50
CA LYS A 418 -8.38 -6.15 17.10
C LYS A 418 -7.92 -5.74 18.49
N THR A 419 -7.59 -6.70 19.35
CA THR A 419 -7.14 -6.46 20.72
C THR A 419 -5.85 -5.62 20.76
N LYS A 420 -4.84 -5.98 19.96
CA LYS A 420 -3.59 -5.21 19.85
C LYS A 420 -3.85 -3.78 19.37
N THR A 421 -4.78 -3.61 18.43
CA THR A 421 -5.17 -2.31 17.86
C THR A 421 -5.81 -1.41 18.92
N VAL A 422 -6.77 -1.92 19.70
CA VAL A 422 -7.40 -1.17 20.82
C VAL A 422 -6.38 -0.80 21.88
N ASN A 423 -5.50 -1.72 22.26
CA ASN A 423 -4.48 -1.45 23.26
C ASN A 423 -3.51 -0.35 22.80
N LEU A 424 -3.14 -0.34 21.53
CA LEU A 424 -2.30 0.73 20.97
C LEU A 424 -3.04 2.07 20.94
N GLU A 425 -4.30 2.10 20.47
CA GLU A 425 -5.12 3.31 20.41
C GLU A 425 -5.18 4.05 21.75
N ARG A 426 -5.30 3.32 22.86
CA ARG A 426 -5.32 3.88 24.22
C ARG A 426 -4.05 4.64 24.60
N THR A 427 -2.92 4.29 23.98
CA THR A 427 -1.63 4.94 24.23
C THR A 427 -1.39 6.19 23.37
N LEU A 428 -2.23 6.42 22.34
CA LEU A 428 -2.06 7.54 21.42
C LEU A 428 -2.64 8.83 22.02
N PRO A 429 -2.05 10.00 21.69
CA PRO A 429 -2.64 11.31 21.99
C PRO A 429 -4.06 11.43 21.45
N ALA A 430 -4.91 12.18 22.16
CA ALA A 430 -6.32 12.31 21.80
C ALA A 430 -6.54 12.87 20.38
N ASP A 431 -5.69 13.80 19.95
CA ASP A 431 -5.75 14.43 18.62
C ASP A 431 -5.26 13.53 17.48
N GLN A 432 -4.70 12.37 17.78
CA GLN A 432 -4.31 11.36 16.77
C GLN A 432 -5.32 10.22 16.65
N ARG A 433 -6.28 10.08 17.57
CA ARG A 433 -7.18 8.91 17.62
C ARG A 433 -8.15 8.83 16.45
N ASP A 434 -8.69 9.97 16.01
CA ASP A 434 -9.59 9.99 14.84
C ASP A 434 -8.87 9.52 13.57
N GLY A 435 -7.66 10.02 13.33
CA GLY A 435 -6.85 9.57 12.20
C GLY A 435 -6.37 8.13 12.32
N PHE A 436 -6.05 7.68 13.54
CA PHE A 436 -5.73 6.26 13.80
C PHE A 436 -6.94 5.37 13.55
N PHE A 437 -8.12 5.81 13.97
CA PHE A 437 -9.36 5.11 13.64
C PHE A 437 -9.55 4.98 12.13
N GLU A 438 -9.43 6.06 11.38
CA GLU A 438 -9.61 6.05 9.92
C GLU A 438 -8.63 5.13 9.19
N ILE A 439 -7.34 5.19 9.57
CA ILE A 439 -6.24 4.60 8.78
C ILE A 439 -5.93 3.18 9.22
N VAL A 440 -6.11 2.87 10.51
CA VAL A 440 -5.65 1.62 11.11
C VAL A 440 -6.83 0.81 11.65
N LYS A 441 -7.59 1.39 12.56
CA LYS A 441 -8.61 0.64 13.29
C LYS A 441 -9.79 0.26 12.41
N TYR A 442 -10.31 1.19 11.62
CA TYR A 442 -11.46 0.91 10.76
C TYR A 442 -11.19 -0.18 9.70
N PRO A 443 -10.08 -0.14 8.92
CA PRO A 443 -9.76 -1.23 7.99
C PRO A 443 -9.64 -2.59 8.68
N ILE A 444 -8.94 -2.67 9.81
CA ILE A 444 -8.76 -3.91 10.58
C ILE A 444 -10.11 -4.43 11.09
N PHE A 445 -10.90 -3.57 11.72
CA PHE A 445 -12.17 -3.97 12.33
C PHE A 445 -13.24 -4.30 11.29
N SER A 446 -13.32 -3.55 10.19
CA SER A 446 -14.28 -3.86 9.12
C SER A 446 -13.95 -5.20 8.46
N ALA A 447 -12.68 -5.49 8.15
CA ALA A 447 -12.25 -6.78 7.60
C ALA A 447 -12.54 -7.93 8.57
N ALA A 448 -12.21 -7.76 9.85
CA ALA A 448 -12.50 -8.75 10.88
C ALA A 448 -13.99 -9.06 11.02
N LEU A 449 -14.82 -8.01 11.09
CA LEU A 449 -16.27 -8.16 11.25
C LEU A 449 -16.96 -8.75 10.01
N ILE A 450 -16.45 -8.45 8.80
CA ILE A 450 -16.94 -9.08 7.57
C ILE A 450 -16.57 -10.57 7.59
N ALA A 451 -15.35 -10.92 7.94
CA ALA A 451 -14.92 -12.31 8.05
C ALA A 451 -15.75 -13.07 9.10
N GLU A 452 -15.89 -12.53 10.31
CA GLU A 452 -16.68 -13.10 11.40
C GLU A 452 -18.14 -13.28 10.99
N LYS A 453 -18.75 -12.27 10.36
CA LYS A 453 -20.14 -12.33 9.88
C LYS A 453 -20.35 -13.49 8.90
N GLU A 454 -19.49 -13.64 7.89
CA GLU A 454 -19.69 -14.59 6.81
C GLU A 454 -19.25 -16.01 7.20
N LEU A 455 -18.12 -16.16 7.87
CA LEU A 455 -17.61 -17.47 8.24
C LEU A 455 -18.43 -18.13 9.35
N GLU A 456 -18.88 -17.37 10.34
CA GLU A 456 -19.80 -17.88 11.37
C GLU A 456 -21.19 -18.23 10.79
N ALA A 457 -21.66 -17.50 9.77
CA ALA A 457 -22.86 -17.87 9.05
C ALA A 457 -22.67 -19.16 8.24
N GLN A 458 -21.50 -19.35 7.62
CA GLN A 458 -21.13 -20.59 6.93
C GLN A 458 -21.07 -21.75 7.91
N GLU A 459 -20.41 -21.61 9.04
CA GLU A 459 -20.31 -22.63 10.07
C GLU A 459 -21.70 -23.02 10.60
N ALA A 460 -22.55 -22.03 10.87
CA ALA A 460 -23.95 -22.30 11.28
C ALA A 460 -24.72 -23.14 10.23
N ARG A 461 -24.50 -22.88 8.93
CA ARG A 461 -25.12 -23.67 7.86
C ARG A 461 -24.56 -25.09 7.76
N ASP A 462 -23.24 -25.22 7.95
CA ASP A 462 -22.53 -26.52 7.90
C ASP A 462 -22.96 -27.43 9.04
N ILE A 463 -23.09 -26.90 10.25
CA ILE A 463 -23.59 -27.63 11.41
C ILE A 463 -25.07 -27.99 11.24
N ALA A 464 -25.88 -27.06 10.74
CA ALA A 464 -27.32 -27.23 10.57
C ALA A 464 -27.71 -28.06 9.32
N ARG A 465 -26.87 -28.93 8.79
CA ARG A 465 -27.12 -29.77 7.61
C ARG A 465 -28.45 -30.55 7.70
N PRO A 466 -29.07 -30.95 6.56
CA PRO A 466 -30.47 -31.41 6.51
C PRO A 466 -30.84 -32.45 7.57
N GLY A 467 -31.77 -32.10 8.44
CA GLY A 467 -32.30 -32.94 9.52
C GLY A 467 -31.86 -32.56 10.94
N LEU A 468 -30.88 -31.71 11.13
CA LEU A 468 -30.36 -31.32 12.46
C LEU A 468 -30.86 -29.95 12.94
N PHE A 469 -31.33 -29.10 12.04
CA PHE A 469 -31.89 -27.80 12.39
C PHE A 469 -33.41 -27.87 12.60
N PRO A 470 -34.06 -27.23 13.58
CA PRO A 470 -33.69 -25.97 14.25
C PRO A 470 -33.23 -26.10 15.72
N ASN A 471 -32.90 -27.28 16.22
CA ASN A 471 -32.62 -27.49 17.65
C ASN A 471 -31.14 -27.61 18.02
N ASP A 472 -30.24 -27.37 17.08
CA ASP A 472 -28.80 -27.40 17.31
C ASP A 472 -28.32 -26.08 17.96
N ASP A 473 -27.92 -26.17 19.23
CA ASP A 473 -27.48 -24.99 20.00
C ASP A 473 -26.14 -24.46 19.51
N GLU A 474 -25.27 -25.30 18.90
CA GLU A 474 -24.00 -24.89 18.33
C GLU A 474 -24.22 -24.08 17.05
N ALA A 475 -25.05 -24.54 16.12
CA ALA A 475 -25.45 -23.79 14.94
C ALA A 475 -26.08 -22.42 15.29
N LYS A 476 -26.89 -22.39 16.36
CA LYS A 476 -27.46 -21.13 16.84
C LYS A 476 -26.40 -20.20 17.44
N ALA A 477 -25.40 -20.74 18.10
CA ALA A 477 -24.30 -19.93 18.67
C ALA A 477 -23.52 -19.23 17.55
N SER A 478 -23.07 -19.95 16.51
CA SER A 478 -22.40 -19.36 15.34
C SER A 478 -23.30 -18.36 14.60
N ALA A 479 -24.59 -18.66 14.44
CA ALA A 479 -25.54 -17.71 13.85
C ALA A 479 -25.69 -16.42 14.69
N ALA A 480 -25.62 -16.50 16.03
CA ALA A 480 -25.68 -15.35 16.91
C ALA A 480 -24.41 -14.47 16.81
N VAL A 481 -23.23 -15.09 16.73
CA VAL A 481 -21.95 -14.41 16.52
C VAL A 481 -21.98 -13.66 15.17
N SER A 482 -22.40 -14.33 14.10
CA SER A 482 -22.56 -13.73 12.77
C SER A 482 -23.47 -12.48 12.78
N LEU A 483 -24.65 -12.57 13.40
CA LEU A 483 -25.57 -11.44 13.53
C LEU A 483 -25.00 -10.29 14.37
N ASN A 484 -24.29 -10.62 15.44
CA ASN A 484 -23.62 -9.62 16.27
C ASN A 484 -22.51 -8.89 15.50
N ALA A 485 -21.70 -9.62 14.74
CA ALA A 485 -20.68 -9.06 13.86
C ALA A 485 -21.31 -8.09 12.83
N PHE A 486 -22.41 -8.48 12.19
CA PHE A 486 -23.15 -7.61 11.28
C PHE A 486 -23.66 -6.32 11.95
N ASN A 487 -24.25 -6.42 13.14
CA ASN A 487 -24.74 -5.26 13.86
C ASN A 487 -23.59 -4.35 14.31
N THR A 488 -22.47 -4.92 14.72
CA THR A 488 -21.26 -4.19 15.10
C THR A 488 -20.65 -3.49 13.89
N LEU A 489 -20.62 -4.11 12.72
CA LEU A 489 -20.17 -3.49 11.47
C LEU A 489 -21.02 -2.27 11.11
N LYS A 490 -22.35 -2.35 11.25
CA LYS A 490 -23.22 -1.20 11.05
C LYS A 490 -22.92 -0.05 12.02
N GLN A 491 -22.65 -0.36 13.29
CA GLN A 491 -22.27 0.64 14.29
C GLN A 491 -20.89 1.26 13.97
N LEU A 492 -19.93 0.45 13.53
CA LEU A 492 -18.59 0.91 13.11
C LEU A 492 -18.69 1.90 11.95
N ASN A 493 -19.51 1.57 10.94
CA ASN A 493 -19.77 2.43 9.78
C ASN A 493 -20.46 3.73 10.19
N ALA A 494 -21.48 3.64 11.05
CA ALA A 494 -22.18 4.82 11.58
C ALA A 494 -21.24 5.74 12.38
N TYR A 495 -20.29 5.19 13.11
CA TYR A 495 -19.26 5.95 13.79
C TYR A 495 -18.33 6.66 12.80
N TYR A 496 -17.82 5.93 11.78
CA TYR A 496 -16.95 6.50 10.74
C TYR A 496 -17.59 7.71 10.06
N LEU A 497 -18.87 7.61 9.70
CA LEU A 497 -19.61 8.67 9.02
C LEU A 497 -19.81 9.95 9.88
N LYS A 498 -19.66 9.83 11.20
CA LYS A 498 -19.72 10.98 12.14
C LYS A 498 -18.36 11.66 12.33
N LEU A 499 -17.26 11.03 11.95
CA LEU A 499 -15.93 11.61 12.10
C LEU A 499 -15.79 12.96 11.39
N GLY A 500 -14.91 13.80 11.89
CA GLY A 500 -14.69 15.13 11.34
C GLY A 500 -15.97 15.96 11.25
N LYS A 501 -16.93 15.80 12.19
CA LYS A 501 -18.25 16.45 12.20
C LYS A 501 -19.08 16.12 10.95
N GLY A 502 -19.03 14.87 10.49
CA GLY A 502 -19.76 14.39 9.31
C GLY A 502 -19.17 14.85 7.98
N LYS A 503 -17.91 15.27 7.97
CA LYS A 503 -17.19 15.66 6.75
C LYS A 503 -17.23 14.57 5.67
N TRP A 504 -17.24 13.32 6.09
CA TRP A 504 -17.22 12.13 5.24
C TRP A 504 -18.54 11.35 5.29
N SER A 505 -19.66 11.98 5.59
CA SER A 505 -20.94 11.33 5.85
C SER A 505 -21.53 10.48 4.71
N SER A 506 -20.98 10.57 3.51
CA SER A 506 -21.43 9.79 2.34
C SER A 506 -20.34 8.91 1.72
N ILE A 507 -19.17 8.76 2.38
CA ILE A 507 -18.01 8.14 1.73
C ILE A 507 -18.00 6.62 1.79
N ILE A 508 -18.67 6.03 2.79
CA ILE A 508 -18.81 4.59 2.92
C ILE A 508 -20.09 4.16 2.24
N ALA A 509 -20.02 3.18 1.34
CA ALA A 509 -21.21 2.53 0.81
C ALA A 509 -21.94 1.82 1.95
N THR A 510 -23.25 2.06 2.04
CA THR A 510 -24.12 1.42 3.03
C THR A 510 -25.01 0.34 2.39
N ASP A 511 -24.82 0.08 1.11
CA ASP A 511 -25.61 -0.83 0.25
C ASP A 511 -24.74 -1.89 -0.47
N GLY A 512 -23.47 -2.04 -0.10
CA GLY A 512 -22.59 -3.10 -0.62
C GLY A 512 -22.96 -4.49 -0.11
N ALA A 513 -22.41 -5.54 -0.74
CA ALA A 513 -22.66 -6.93 -0.34
C ALA A 513 -22.24 -7.19 1.12
N GLU A 514 -21.18 -6.53 1.57
CA GLU A 514 -20.70 -6.58 2.96
C GLU A 514 -21.72 -6.02 3.98
N MET A 515 -22.66 -5.18 3.52
CA MET A 515 -23.72 -4.57 4.34
C MET A 515 -25.05 -5.32 4.27
N GLN A 516 -25.11 -6.43 3.55
CA GLN A 516 -26.27 -7.33 3.58
C GLN A 516 -26.24 -8.19 4.84
N ALA A 517 -27.43 -8.54 5.32
CA ALA A 517 -27.55 -9.47 6.44
C ALA A 517 -26.99 -10.85 6.06
N PRO A 518 -26.34 -11.57 6.99
CA PRO A 518 -25.83 -12.90 6.72
C PRO A 518 -26.97 -13.87 6.41
N GLN A 519 -26.68 -14.85 5.55
CA GLN A 519 -27.62 -15.94 5.25
C GLN A 519 -27.51 -17.00 6.34
N LEU A 520 -28.51 -17.05 7.24
CA LEU A 520 -28.53 -17.96 8.35
C LEU A 520 -29.52 -19.10 8.10
N PRO A 521 -29.30 -20.29 8.69
CA PRO A 521 -30.19 -21.44 8.55
C PRO A 521 -31.53 -21.25 9.25
N GLY A 522 -31.68 -20.22 10.10
CA GLY A 522 -32.95 -19.93 10.81
C GLY A 522 -32.96 -18.50 11.37
N THR A 523 -34.01 -18.17 12.12
CA THR A 523 -34.17 -16.85 12.76
C THR A 523 -33.88 -16.92 14.25
N LEU A 524 -33.14 -15.93 14.78
CA LEU A 524 -32.87 -15.79 16.20
C LEU A 524 -33.57 -14.56 16.76
N SER A 525 -34.11 -14.67 18.00
CA SER A 525 -34.62 -13.50 18.71
C SER A 525 -33.48 -12.67 19.30
N SER A 526 -33.70 -11.37 19.54
CA SER A 526 -32.70 -10.50 20.19
C SER A 526 -32.33 -10.97 21.61
N LYS A 527 -33.21 -11.72 22.27
CA LYS A 527 -32.96 -12.32 23.58
C LYS A 527 -32.01 -13.52 23.45
N ASP A 528 -32.24 -14.37 22.46
CA ASP A 528 -31.39 -15.54 22.19
C ASP A 528 -30.00 -15.11 21.79
N ILE A 529 -29.84 -14.08 20.93
CA ILE A 529 -28.54 -13.51 20.55
C ILE A 529 -27.76 -13.08 21.78
N LYS A 530 -28.40 -12.38 22.74
CA LYS A 530 -27.71 -11.95 23.97
C LYS A 530 -27.18 -13.08 24.81
N LEU A 531 -28.01 -14.12 25.01
CA LEU A 531 -27.61 -15.30 25.80
C LEU A 531 -26.46 -16.05 25.12
N LEU A 532 -26.60 -16.36 23.85
CA LEU A 532 -25.61 -17.09 23.06
C LEU A 532 -24.29 -16.32 22.92
N MET A 533 -24.32 -14.99 22.83
CA MET A 533 -23.11 -14.17 22.81
C MET A 533 -22.37 -14.19 24.15
N GLN A 534 -23.08 -14.26 25.27
CA GLN A 534 -22.44 -14.41 26.58
C GLN A 534 -21.73 -15.78 26.68
N ASP A 535 -22.38 -16.84 26.27
CA ASP A 535 -21.84 -18.19 26.27
C ASP A 535 -20.63 -18.32 25.31
N ALA A 536 -20.67 -17.68 24.14
CA ALA A 536 -19.59 -17.66 23.17
C ALA A 536 -18.37 -16.90 23.74
N PHE A 537 -18.60 -15.77 24.41
CA PHE A 537 -17.53 -15.00 25.04
C PHE A 537 -16.84 -15.81 26.16
N ASP A 538 -17.59 -16.49 26.98
CA ASP A 538 -17.07 -17.31 28.08
C ASP A 538 -16.27 -18.51 27.53
N ARG A 539 -16.71 -19.13 26.43
CA ARG A 539 -16.00 -20.22 25.75
C ARG A 539 -14.70 -19.77 25.10
N ASN A 540 -14.68 -18.61 24.42
CA ASN A 540 -13.48 -18.09 23.74
C ASN A 540 -12.36 -17.66 24.72
N GLN A 541 -12.63 -17.46 26.00
CA GLN A 541 -11.57 -17.19 26.98
C GLN A 541 -10.72 -18.45 27.29
N ASP A 542 -11.26 -19.65 27.08
CA ASP A 542 -10.58 -20.91 27.34
C ASP A 542 -9.92 -21.54 26.09
N LEU A 543 -10.32 -21.11 24.89
CA LEU A 543 -9.80 -21.61 23.64
C LEU A 543 -8.51 -20.89 23.22
N GLN A 544 -7.40 -21.30 23.78
CA GLN A 544 -6.14 -21.24 23.03
C GLN A 544 -6.24 -22.30 21.92
N PRO A 545 -6.14 -21.94 20.63
CA PRO A 545 -6.17 -22.94 19.57
C PRO A 545 -5.00 -23.90 19.77
N LEU A 546 -5.27 -25.06 20.35
CA LEU A 546 -4.34 -26.19 20.43
C LEU A 546 -4.19 -26.72 19.00
N VAL A 547 -3.31 -26.12 18.24
CA VAL A 547 -2.90 -26.63 16.94
C VAL A 547 -2.00 -27.83 17.18
N THR A 548 -2.59 -28.98 17.40
CA THR A 548 -1.87 -30.25 17.34
C THR A 548 -1.68 -30.58 15.87
N PHE A 549 -0.58 -30.10 15.29
CA PHE A 549 -0.22 -30.52 13.93
C PHE A 549 0.01 -32.04 13.94
N SER A 550 -0.66 -32.75 13.08
CA SER A 550 -0.40 -34.14 12.83
C SER A 550 1.05 -34.34 12.43
N LYS A 551 1.71 -35.36 12.97
CA LYS A 551 3.07 -35.77 12.55
C LYS A 551 3.12 -36.22 11.08
N HIS A 552 1.97 -36.32 10.42
CA HIS A 552 1.81 -36.75 9.04
C HIS A 552 1.78 -35.59 8.03
N ILE A 553 2.05 -34.36 8.47
CA ILE A 553 2.07 -33.20 7.59
C ILE A 553 3.37 -32.40 7.75
N THR A 554 3.90 -31.91 6.62
CA THR A 554 5.00 -30.95 6.58
C THR A 554 4.58 -29.76 5.75
N ALA A 555 4.55 -28.58 6.35
CA ALA A 555 4.24 -27.33 5.66
C ALA A 555 5.37 -26.32 5.85
N LYS A 556 5.73 -25.60 4.80
CA LYS A 556 6.82 -24.63 4.78
C LYS A 556 6.41 -23.34 4.05
N ASN A 557 6.90 -22.21 4.56
CA ASN A 557 6.93 -21.00 3.77
C ASN A 557 8.06 -21.07 2.73
N ALA A 558 7.89 -20.39 1.62
CA ALA A 558 8.90 -20.39 0.56
C ALA A 558 10.26 -19.87 1.03
N TYR A 559 10.30 -18.98 2.00
CA TYR A 559 11.56 -18.43 2.54
C TYR A 559 12.28 -19.36 3.55
N ASP A 560 11.68 -20.49 3.95
CA ASP A 560 12.29 -21.48 4.86
C ASP A 560 13.21 -22.49 4.12
N TRP A 561 13.82 -22.07 3.00
CA TRP A 561 14.73 -22.94 2.25
C TRP A 561 16.01 -23.29 3.04
N THR A 562 16.51 -24.48 2.82
CA THR A 562 17.84 -24.91 3.35
C THR A 562 18.96 -24.35 2.46
N ASN A 563 18.78 -24.38 1.14
CA ASN A 563 19.70 -23.83 0.15
C ASN A 563 18.91 -23.15 -0.99
N ALA A 564 19.48 -22.09 -1.55
CA ALA A 564 18.94 -21.42 -2.71
C ALA A 564 20.02 -21.26 -3.80
N PHE A 565 19.69 -21.55 -5.03
CA PHE A 565 20.58 -21.44 -6.18
C PHE A 565 20.03 -20.36 -7.11
N GLN A 566 20.88 -19.37 -7.37
CA GLN A 566 20.52 -18.27 -8.27
C GLN A 566 20.35 -18.76 -9.71
N ALA A 567 19.57 -18.05 -10.49
CA ALA A 567 19.50 -18.28 -11.93
C ALA A 567 20.87 -18.03 -12.59
N PRO A 568 21.22 -18.78 -13.66
CA PRO A 568 22.36 -18.45 -14.49
C PRO A 568 22.22 -17.02 -15.04
N ALA A 569 23.33 -16.28 -15.14
CA ALA A 569 23.31 -14.98 -15.78
C ALA A 569 22.81 -15.09 -17.23
N ALA A 570 22.00 -14.14 -17.66
CA ALA A 570 21.60 -14.02 -19.06
C ALA A 570 22.81 -13.74 -19.95
N LYS A 571 22.65 -13.93 -21.28
CA LYS A 571 23.77 -13.75 -22.26
C LYS A 571 24.39 -12.34 -22.25
N ASP A 572 23.64 -11.35 -21.78
CA ASP A 572 24.09 -9.95 -21.60
C ASP A 572 24.80 -9.69 -20.24
N GLY A 573 25.03 -10.76 -19.45
CA GLY A 573 25.66 -10.68 -18.13
C GLY A 573 24.72 -10.23 -17.01
N THR A 574 23.45 -9.94 -17.28
CA THR A 574 22.47 -9.60 -16.26
C THR A 574 21.96 -10.88 -15.57
N ALA A 575 22.11 -10.97 -14.25
CA ALA A 575 21.52 -12.03 -13.45
C ALA A 575 20.45 -11.43 -12.55
N GLU A 576 19.21 -11.84 -12.78
CA GLU A 576 18.16 -11.57 -11.80
C GLU A 576 18.39 -12.45 -10.57
N LYS A 577 18.24 -11.85 -9.40
CA LYS A 577 18.43 -12.55 -8.11
C LYS A 577 17.10 -13.02 -7.55
N ILE A 578 17.15 -14.10 -6.77
CA ILE A 578 16.04 -14.49 -5.89
C ILE A 578 15.74 -13.35 -4.94
N GLN A 579 14.45 -12.96 -4.81
CA GLN A 579 14.03 -11.81 -4.04
C GLN A 579 12.97 -12.21 -3.01
N LEU A 580 13.17 -11.81 -1.76
CA LEU A 580 12.08 -11.82 -0.77
C LEU A 580 11.11 -10.70 -1.08
N LYS A 581 9.81 -11.00 -0.96
CA LYS A 581 8.70 -10.08 -1.18
C LYS A 581 7.90 -9.90 0.10
N PRO A 582 8.37 -9.00 1.00
CA PRO A 582 7.64 -8.70 2.24
C PRO A 582 6.23 -8.18 1.95
N LEU A 583 5.28 -8.48 2.83
CA LEU A 583 3.87 -8.12 2.76
C LEU A 583 3.13 -8.80 1.59
N LEU A 584 3.64 -9.91 1.06
CA LEU A 584 3.04 -10.64 -0.04
C LEU A 584 2.77 -12.10 0.35
N GLY A 585 1.57 -12.59 -0.01
CA GLY A 585 1.13 -13.97 0.21
C GLY A 585 0.65 -14.26 1.64
N HIS A 586 0.20 -15.49 1.86
CA HIS A 586 -0.23 -15.98 3.18
C HIS A 586 0.94 -16.06 4.16
N SER A 587 2.15 -16.29 3.65
CA SER A 587 3.39 -16.28 4.44
C SER A 587 3.79 -14.88 4.89
N ASN A 588 3.19 -13.82 4.33
CA ASN A 588 3.60 -12.43 4.47
C ASN A 588 5.02 -12.13 3.94
N ASN A 589 5.64 -13.09 3.26
CA ASN A 589 7.02 -12.97 2.77
C ASN A 589 7.30 -13.97 1.63
N ALA A 590 6.57 -13.85 0.53
CA ALA A 590 6.73 -14.72 -0.63
C ALA A 590 8.11 -14.55 -1.29
N VAL A 591 8.49 -15.48 -2.18
CA VAL A 591 9.81 -15.53 -2.81
C VAL A 591 9.68 -15.48 -4.32
N LYS A 592 10.16 -14.40 -4.94
CA LYS A 592 10.23 -14.26 -6.40
C LYS A 592 11.45 -14.96 -6.95
N LEU A 593 11.23 -15.86 -7.88
CA LEU A 593 12.25 -16.66 -8.54
C LEU A 593 12.41 -16.22 -10.00
N PRO A 594 13.60 -15.83 -10.43
CA PRO A 594 13.92 -15.72 -11.85
C PRO A 594 13.99 -17.11 -12.49
N LYS A 595 13.76 -17.17 -13.79
CA LYS A 595 13.83 -18.41 -14.56
C LYS A 595 15.16 -19.14 -14.33
N GLY A 596 15.08 -20.42 -13.95
CA GLY A 596 16.21 -21.29 -13.66
C GLY A 596 16.69 -21.27 -12.20
N ALA A 597 16.18 -20.38 -11.37
CA ALA A 597 16.49 -20.38 -9.93
C ALA A 597 15.84 -21.58 -9.22
N ILE A 598 16.47 -22.07 -8.17
CA ILE A 598 16.05 -23.24 -7.41
C ILE A 598 16.02 -22.91 -5.92
N LEU A 599 14.94 -23.31 -5.24
CA LEU A 599 14.86 -23.41 -3.79
C LEU A 599 14.91 -24.88 -3.38
N ARG A 600 15.76 -25.21 -2.41
CA ARG A 600 15.87 -26.56 -1.84
C ARG A 600 15.52 -26.56 -0.37
N TYR A 601 14.68 -27.51 0.03
CA TYR A 601 14.24 -27.70 1.40
C TYR A 601 14.65 -29.08 1.87
N ARG A 602 15.02 -29.20 3.15
CA ARG A 602 15.20 -30.48 3.83
C ARG A 602 14.17 -30.59 4.94
N PHE A 603 13.61 -31.76 5.08
CA PHE A 603 12.67 -32.06 6.14
C PHE A 603 12.80 -33.53 6.59
N VAL A 604 12.20 -33.87 7.68
CA VAL A 604 12.13 -35.23 8.21
C VAL A 604 10.67 -35.67 8.20
N SER A 605 10.37 -36.83 7.62
CA SER A 605 9.08 -37.50 7.74
C SER A 605 9.18 -38.66 8.72
N SER A 606 8.19 -38.83 9.56
CA SER A 606 7.98 -40.03 10.38
C SER A 606 6.87 -40.93 9.83
N SER A 607 6.39 -40.66 8.61
CA SER A 607 5.30 -41.38 7.96
C SER A 607 5.80 -42.06 6.69
N ILE A 608 5.18 -43.19 6.36
CA ILE A 608 5.47 -43.99 5.16
C ILE A 608 4.18 -44.11 4.36
N GLY A 609 4.24 -43.99 3.05
CA GLY A 609 3.13 -44.18 2.12
C GLY A 609 2.96 -43.05 1.15
N ASP A 610 1.77 -43.00 0.56
CA ASP A 610 1.41 -41.96 -0.39
C ASP A 610 1.11 -40.65 0.35
N ALA A 611 1.65 -39.56 -0.21
CA ALA A 611 1.44 -38.22 0.29
C ALA A 611 1.04 -37.30 -0.85
N ARG A 612 0.21 -36.31 -0.58
CA ARG A 612 -0.12 -35.22 -1.49
C ARG A 612 0.81 -34.04 -1.27
N PHE A 613 1.62 -33.71 -2.28
CA PHE A 613 2.37 -32.47 -2.29
C PHE A 613 1.55 -31.37 -2.95
N THR A 614 1.41 -30.21 -2.32
CA THR A 614 0.74 -29.04 -2.85
C THR A 614 1.63 -27.83 -2.82
N LEU A 615 1.85 -27.24 -3.98
CA LEU A 615 2.59 -25.97 -4.17
C LEU A 615 1.62 -24.81 -4.25
N ALA A 616 1.92 -23.72 -3.54
CA ALA A 616 1.22 -22.44 -3.60
C ALA A 616 2.13 -21.35 -4.16
N THR A 617 1.65 -20.64 -5.17
CA THR A 617 2.29 -19.43 -5.73
C THR A 617 1.33 -18.25 -5.71
N ILE A 618 1.85 -17.03 -5.81
CA ILE A 618 1.01 -15.85 -6.05
C ILE A 618 0.39 -16.00 -7.46
N PRO A 619 -0.93 -15.85 -7.62
CA PRO A 619 -1.60 -16.05 -8.90
C PRO A 619 -1.25 -14.95 -9.91
N SER A 620 -1.35 -15.28 -11.19
CA SER A 620 -1.28 -14.28 -12.26
C SER A 620 -2.56 -13.46 -12.35
N TYR A 621 -2.41 -12.15 -12.31
CA TYR A 621 -3.53 -11.22 -12.47
C TYR A 621 -3.73 -10.71 -13.90
N LEU A 622 -2.96 -11.25 -14.86
CA LEU A 622 -2.92 -10.75 -16.22
C LEU A 622 -3.56 -11.71 -17.22
N PRO A 623 -4.42 -11.20 -18.13
CA PRO A 623 -5.04 -12.05 -19.14
C PRO A 623 -4.03 -12.62 -20.14
N ASN A 624 -2.93 -11.90 -20.39
CA ASN A 624 -1.97 -12.22 -21.46
C ASN A 624 -0.63 -12.73 -20.95
N GLU A 625 -0.51 -13.08 -19.67
CA GLU A 625 0.73 -13.62 -19.13
C GLU A 625 1.05 -14.97 -19.80
N LYS A 626 2.33 -15.17 -20.10
CA LYS A 626 2.85 -16.42 -20.65
C LYS A 626 2.76 -17.54 -19.61
N ASN A 627 3.28 -18.71 -19.93
CA ASN A 627 3.32 -19.83 -19.00
C ASN A 627 3.97 -19.46 -17.67
N MET A 628 3.43 -20.02 -16.58
CA MET A 628 3.98 -19.93 -15.23
C MET A 628 4.28 -21.34 -14.73
N ARG A 629 5.34 -21.96 -15.25
CA ARG A 629 5.71 -23.34 -14.94
C ARG A 629 6.76 -23.38 -13.84
N VAL A 630 6.54 -24.31 -12.93
CA VAL A 630 7.47 -24.66 -11.86
C VAL A 630 7.70 -26.15 -11.92
N SER A 631 8.94 -26.62 -11.82
CA SER A 631 9.22 -28.03 -11.61
C SER A 631 9.51 -28.31 -10.15
N VAL A 632 8.93 -29.38 -9.64
CA VAL A 632 9.14 -29.86 -8.28
C VAL A 632 9.72 -31.27 -8.34
N SER A 633 10.86 -31.51 -7.70
CA SER A 633 11.47 -32.83 -7.51
C SER A 633 11.59 -33.13 -6.02
N ILE A 634 11.27 -34.36 -5.65
CA ILE A 634 11.42 -34.87 -4.28
C ILE A 634 12.45 -35.98 -4.33
N ASP A 635 13.49 -35.91 -3.49
CA ASP A 635 14.61 -36.84 -3.35
C ASP A 635 15.34 -37.13 -4.68
N GLY A 636 15.36 -36.15 -5.60
CA GLY A 636 16.01 -36.29 -6.91
C GLY A 636 15.22 -37.15 -7.91
N ALA A 637 13.95 -37.49 -7.61
CA ALA A 637 13.07 -38.16 -8.58
C ALA A 637 12.78 -37.25 -9.78
N GLU A 638 12.24 -37.85 -10.86
CA GLU A 638 11.84 -37.11 -12.07
C GLU A 638 10.95 -35.92 -11.70
N PRO A 639 11.26 -34.68 -12.10
CA PRO A 639 10.54 -33.52 -11.73
C PRO A 639 9.10 -33.47 -12.27
N VAL A 640 8.14 -33.20 -11.42
CA VAL A 640 6.76 -32.91 -11.81
C VAL A 640 6.66 -31.42 -12.22
N ILE A 641 6.10 -31.17 -13.41
CA ILE A 641 5.89 -29.80 -13.92
C ILE A 641 4.51 -29.32 -13.53
N CYS A 642 4.47 -28.29 -12.69
CA CYS A 642 3.26 -27.60 -12.26
C CYS A 642 3.04 -26.36 -13.13
N GLN A 643 1.92 -26.30 -13.87
CA GLN A 643 1.46 -25.08 -14.56
C GLN A 643 0.60 -24.27 -13.58
N MET A 644 1.13 -23.15 -13.08
CA MET A 644 0.48 -22.32 -12.08
C MET A 644 -0.50 -21.30 -12.66
N LYS A 645 -0.45 -21.05 -13.97
CA LYS A 645 -1.37 -20.18 -14.68
C LYS A 645 -2.67 -20.92 -15.00
N GLU A 646 -3.79 -20.29 -14.74
CA GLU A 646 -5.11 -20.70 -15.17
C GLU A 646 -5.63 -19.80 -16.31
N ASP A 647 -6.61 -20.30 -17.07
CA ASP A 647 -7.25 -19.50 -18.12
C ASP A 647 -7.96 -18.29 -17.54
N TYR A 648 -7.70 -17.12 -18.11
CA TYR A 648 -8.26 -15.86 -17.63
C TYR A 648 -9.79 -15.93 -17.50
N ASN A 649 -10.29 -15.51 -16.34
CA ASN A 649 -11.71 -15.49 -15.98
C ASN A 649 -12.38 -16.88 -15.83
N SER A 650 -11.62 -17.98 -15.88
CA SER A 650 -12.13 -19.32 -15.50
C SER A 650 -12.56 -19.35 -14.02
N LYS A 651 -13.24 -20.44 -13.63
CA LYS A 651 -13.61 -20.64 -12.22
C LYS A 651 -12.34 -20.75 -11.35
N GLU A 652 -11.38 -21.53 -11.77
CA GLU A 652 -10.10 -21.78 -11.10
C GLU A 652 -9.30 -20.49 -10.97
N TRP A 653 -9.23 -19.69 -12.05
CA TRP A 653 -8.60 -18.38 -12.02
C TRP A 653 -9.24 -17.47 -10.96
N LYS A 654 -10.56 -17.41 -10.88
CA LYS A 654 -11.30 -16.62 -9.88
C LYS A 654 -11.02 -17.11 -8.46
N MET A 655 -11.09 -18.43 -8.24
CA MET A 655 -10.82 -19.03 -6.93
C MET A 655 -9.40 -18.72 -6.46
N ASN A 656 -8.39 -18.83 -7.34
CA ASN A 656 -7.01 -18.47 -7.04
C ASN A 656 -6.87 -17.01 -6.62
N HIS A 657 -7.62 -16.10 -7.26
CA HIS A 657 -7.61 -14.68 -6.92
C HIS A 657 -8.27 -14.40 -5.58
N TRP A 658 -9.40 -15.04 -5.28
CA TRP A 658 -10.09 -14.90 -4.00
C TRP A 658 -9.25 -15.41 -2.85
N ARG A 659 -8.54 -16.50 -3.07
CA ARG A 659 -7.61 -17.12 -2.13
C ARG A 659 -6.26 -16.37 -2.02
N GLY A 660 -5.88 -15.59 -3.03
CA GLY A 660 -4.54 -14.98 -3.10
C GLY A 660 -3.41 -15.99 -3.36
N GLN A 661 -3.74 -17.24 -3.68
CA GLN A 661 -2.81 -18.31 -4.02
C GLN A 661 -3.32 -19.18 -5.18
N ALA A 662 -2.43 -19.49 -6.13
CA ALA A 662 -2.63 -20.53 -7.13
C ALA A 662 -2.05 -21.83 -6.62
N LEU A 663 -2.83 -22.91 -6.66
CA LEU A 663 -2.45 -24.20 -6.10
C LEU A 663 -2.29 -25.25 -7.20
N LYS A 664 -1.27 -26.09 -7.06
CA LYS A 664 -1.12 -27.35 -7.83
C LYS A 664 -0.64 -28.46 -6.93
N SER A 665 -1.32 -29.62 -7.06
CA SER A 665 -1.04 -30.80 -6.24
C SER A 665 -0.65 -31.99 -7.13
N PHE A 666 0.18 -32.89 -6.57
CA PHE A 666 0.46 -34.20 -7.13
C PHE A 666 0.76 -35.19 -5.99
N TYR A 667 0.75 -36.48 -6.28
CA TYR A 667 1.01 -37.53 -5.31
C TYR A 667 2.43 -38.05 -5.43
N VAL A 668 3.00 -38.43 -4.29
CA VAL A 668 4.33 -39.02 -4.16
C VAL A 668 4.34 -40.05 -3.06
N THR A 669 5.02 -41.19 -3.27
CA THR A 669 5.22 -42.19 -2.21
C THR A 669 6.55 -41.95 -1.52
N LEU A 670 6.53 -41.81 -0.20
CA LEU A 670 7.72 -41.54 0.62
C LEU A 670 7.89 -42.62 1.69
N LEU A 671 9.13 -42.81 2.10
CA LEU A 671 9.51 -43.61 3.28
C LEU A 671 9.67 -42.68 4.49
N ASP A 672 9.93 -43.25 5.66
CA ASP A 672 10.35 -42.44 6.80
C ASP A 672 11.81 -41.99 6.64
N GLY A 673 12.17 -40.85 7.22
CA GLY A 673 13.53 -40.33 7.21
C GLY A 673 13.68 -38.92 6.66
N TYR A 674 14.89 -38.67 6.13
CA TYR A 674 15.26 -37.34 5.58
C TYR A 674 14.86 -37.25 4.11
N HIS A 675 14.20 -36.16 3.79
CA HIS A 675 13.76 -35.86 2.43
C HIS A 675 14.23 -34.49 1.97
N THR A 676 14.27 -34.32 0.65
CA THR A 676 14.63 -33.07 -0.01
C THR A 676 13.57 -32.71 -1.04
N VAL A 677 13.06 -31.49 -0.98
CA VAL A 677 12.21 -30.89 -2.03
C VAL A 677 13.03 -29.86 -2.77
N GLU A 678 13.04 -29.94 -4.10
CA GLU A 678 13.57 -28.90 -5.00
C GLU A 678 12.42 -28.24 -5.77
N ILE A 679 12.35 -26.92 -5.72
CA ILE A 679 11.39 -26.11 -6.46
C ILE A 679 12.18 -25.22 -7.42
N LYS A 680 12.02 -25.42 -8.75
CA LYS A 680 12.73 -24.68 -9.78
C LYS A 680 11.77 -23.91 -10.67
N ALA A 681 12.03 -22.62 -10.85
CA ALA A 681 11.30 -21.79 -11.79
C ALA A 681 11.69 -22.13 -13.24
N LEU A 682 10.72 -22.50 -14.08
CA LEU A 682 10.93 -22.77 -15.50
C LEU A 682 10.61 -21.55 -16.38
N ASP A 683 9.87 -20.63 -15.85
CA ASP A 683 9.48 -19.37 -16.50
C ASP A 683 9.77 -18.18 -15.57
N ASP A 684 9.69 -16.96 -16.10
CA ASP A 684 9.84 -15.73 -15.32
C ASP A 684 8.56 -15.43 -14.51
N ASN A 685 8.66 -14.47 -13.60
CA ASN A 685 7.56 -14.00 -12.73
C ASN A 685 6.96 -15.06 -11.77
N ILE A 686 7.67 -16.14 -11.51
CA ILE A 686 7.27 -17.12 -10.49
C ILE A 686 7.49 -16.52 -9.09
N ILE A 687 6.43 -16.49 -8.30
CA ILE A 687 6.48 -16.04 -6.89
C ILE A 687 5.92 -17.17 -6.03
N VAL A 688 6.80 -17.91 -5.38
CA VAL A 688 6.43 -19.02 -4.50
C VAL A 688 6.09 -18.47 -3.12
N ASP A 689 4.97 -18.93 -2.55
CA ASP A 689 4.50 -18.52 -1.23
C ASP A 689 4.71 -19.61 -0.18
N GLN A 690 4.14 -20.79 -0.40
CA GLN A 690 4.17 -21.90 0.53
C GLN A 690 4.13 -23.24 -0.21
N TRP A 691 4.45 -24.31 0.53
CA TRP A 691 4.16 -25.69 0.08
C TRP A 691 3.80 -26.55 1.29
N VAL A 692 3.07 -27.62 1.01
CA VAL A 692 2.66 -28.60 2.01
C VAL A 692 2.75 -30.00 1.42
N LEU A 693 3.15 -30.94 2.26
CA LEU A 693 3.16 -32.38 2.00
C LEU A 693 2.34 -33.05 3.10
N ASP A 694 1.25 -33.72 2.73
CA ASP A 694 0.31 -34.34 3.64
C ASP A 694 0.11 -35.82 3.28
N PHE A 695 0.29 -36.71 4.25
CA PHE A 695 0.05 -38.16 4.10
C PHE A 695 -1.44 -38.52 4.23
N ASP A 696 -2.27 -37.61 4.73
CA ASP A 696 -3.72 -37.71 4.59
C ASP A 696 -4.11 -37.05 3.27
N VAL A 697 -4.14 -37.86 2.21
CA VAL A 697 -4.28 -37.40 0.83
C VAL A 697 -5.65 -36.80 0.53
N ASP A 698 -6.69 -37.14 1.31
CA ASP A 698 -8.07 -36.70 1.17
C ASP A 698 -8.39 -35.47 2.03
N ARG A 699 -7.46 -35.06 2.90
CA ARG A 699 -7.67 -33.91 3.78
C ARG A 699 -7.81 -32.63 2.99
N GLU A 700 -8.84 -31.88 3.28
CA GLU A 700 -9.09 -30.56 2.69
C GLU A 700 -8.79 -29.45 3.68
N TYR A 701 -8.16 -28.39 3.21
CA TYR A 701 -7.87 -27.18 3.99
C TYR A 701 -7.63 -25.97 3.09
N TYR A 702 -7.97 -24.81 3.61
CA TYR A 702 -7.80 -23.53 2.92
C TYR A 702 -6.46 -22.86 3.28
N VAL A 703 -6.10 -22.86 4.56
CA VAL A 703 -4.88 -22.23 5.06
C VAL A 703 -3.85 -23.30 5.40
N PHE A 704 -2.68 -23.24 4.78
CA PHE A 704 -1.61 -24.18 5.03
C PHE A 704 -1.18 -24.15 6.51
N PRO A 705 -1.00 -25.29 7.16
CA PRO A 705 -0.70 -25.40 8.58
C PRO A 705 0.79 -25.15 8.85
N VAL A 706 1.30 -23.98 8.45
CA VAL A 706 2.67 -23.57 8.71
C VAL A 706 2.79 -23.05 10.13
N THR A 707 3.66 -23.67 10.95
CA THR A 707 4.01 -23.17 12.26
C THR A 707 4.94 -21.96 12.12
N ARG A 708 4.65 -20.89 12.84
CA ARG A 708 5.47 -19.68 12.93
C ARG A 708 6.38 -19.71 14.14
#